data_873d321426801976c7bd8e860cf8d46a
#
_entry.id   873d321426801976c7bd8e860cf8d46a
#
_cell.length_a   1.000
_cell.length_b   1.000
_cell.length_c   1.000
_cell.angle_alpha   90.00
_cell.angle_beta   90.00
_cell.angle_gamma   90.00
#
_symmetry.space_group_name_H-M   'P 1'
#
loop_
_entity.id
_entity.type
_entity.pdbx_description
1 polymer ?
#
loop_
_entity_poly.entity_id
_entity_poly.type
_entity_poly.pdbx_seq_one_letter_code
_entity_poly.pdbx_strand_id
1 'polypeptide(L)'
;MEFLVTVFIATLIGLSCIRVTFLWTYGFGSASAEPLISDLCAGLARGIRFDAKWTAIVFFPSLVALLIACVVSESLRNSLYRVSDGLAVFLAALLFLLSLINFGFFGFYGSPINSLIFGFVQDDTWAVIVSVVKDWPVVRYCLVLVCFVAVLCLARKKLIDRSEPDQKKAKLSRIKEVAFVVLGIVVCASLARGSFGTFPLRQTDLNATTDAFINQAVNNGAQAFYDAIKEQRQQDIGNNPLSGLRALGFKTEDEARSFLTPHKLTCTSEMRLPNIVLVVMEAMGKDLFESHVPGVNDTLGAMAQALQTGDVFLNSLSIQNGTFPSLEGLLFNTPISPISQSRYGHRSFGFSSMREFQRAGYKTVFLTSGTSVWRNVDINFPRQGFDAIYGFECLKERYGKNIEAGTWGIPDEYMFRYAQELLKESEREGKPLFLVCLSTTNHPPYKTPTGYQVKPLSYEALPVWKTRDSKIARSIMETYQYASDSLGHFILDIPKETREQTIIVATGDHNTRTIFEYPASSLLNHQFGVPLFFSVPKAWRPTNPDTRKWVGHFDVFPTLRELVLKEPARAFEGRNVYGTEDGFSLSFSYAVGGNGIAINEAGAVANLAHPQYFVRNGAHGRFVPTEKPTEGLLKLRREAAARMGLADARVRKDCLLKK
;
A
#
# COMPACT_ATOMS: atom_id res chain seq x y z
N MET A 1 -18.83 2.68 39.26
CA MET A 1 -17.47 3.19 39.02
C MET A 1 -16.42 2.08 39.00
N GLU A 2 -16.34 1.22 40.03
CA GLU A 2 -15.34 0.14 40.08
C GLU A 2 -15.28 -0.73 38.81
N PHE A 3 -16.46 -1.08 38.27
CA PHE A 3 -16.52 -1.83 37.03
C PHE A 3 -15.93 -1.07 35.84
N LEU A 4 -16.22 0.23 35.69
CA LEU A 4 -15.63 1.05 34.62
C LEU A 4 -14.09 1.13 34.73
N VAL A 5 -13.58 1.29 35.94
CA VAL A 5 -12.12 1.27 36.17
C VAL A 5 -11.53 -0.10 35.81
N THR A 6 -12.22 -1.18 36.18
CA THR A 6 -11.80 -2.55 35.84
C THR A 6 -11.76 -2.76 34.31
N VAL A 7 -12.82 -2.33 33.60
CA VAL A 7 -12.87 -2.44 32.12
C VAL A 7 -11.79 -1.58 31.47
N PHE A 8 -11.55 -0.37 32.01
CA PHE A 8 -10.49 0.52 31.51
C PHE A 8 -9.10 -0.13 31.63
N ILE A 9 -8.77 -0.65 32.82
CA ILE A 9 -7.48 -1.31 33.07
C ILE A 9 -7.34 -2.59 32.21
N ALA A 10 -8.40 -3.41 32.15
CA ALA A 10 -8.41 -4.62 31.33
C ALA A 10 -8.19 -4.30 29.84
N THR A 11 -8.78 -3.19 29.36
CA THR A 11 -8.56 -2.72 27.98
C THR A 11 -7.10 -2.33 27.74
N LEU A 12 -6.50 -1.56 28.64
CA LEU A 12 -5.08 -1.20 28.54
C LEU A 12 -4.17 -2.44 28.53
N ILE A 13 -4.44 -3.41 29.39
CA ILE A 13 -3.69 -4.66 29.44
C ILE A 13 -3.86 -5.42 28.11
N GLY A 14 -5.09 -5.55 27.63
CA GLY A 14 -5.38 -6.24 26.36
C GLY A 14 -4.67 -5.61 25.17
N LEU A 15 -4.68 -4.28 25.05
CA LEU A 15 -3.99 -3.56 23.99
C LEU A 15 -2.46 -3.72 24.10
N SER A 16 -1.93 -3.67 25.33
CA SER A 16 -0.51 -3.91 25.57
C SER A 16 -0.10 -5.34 25.22
N CYS A 17 -0.94 -6.35 25.51
CA CYS A 17 -0.70 -7.73 25.08
C CYS A 17 -0.64 -7.85 23.55
N ILE A 18 -1.57 -7.21 22.83
CA ILE A 18 -1.52 -7.19 21.34
C ILE A 18 -0.22 -6.55 20.88
N ARG A 19 0.23 -5.44 21.47
CA ARG A 19 1.48 -4.77 21.14
C ARG A 19 2.71 -5.64 21.38
N VAL A 20 2.78 -6.31 22.50
CA VAL A 20 3.90 -7.23 22.80
C VAL A 20 3.88 -8.41 21.80
N THR A 21 2.70 -8.95 21.51
CA THR A 21 2.54 -10.00 20.47
C THR A 21 2.97 -9.49 19.09
N PHE A 22 2.65 -8.24 18.76
CA PHE A 22 3.07 -7.60 17.51
C PHE A 22 4.60 -7.51 17.43
N LEU A 23 5.25 -6.99 18.47
CA LEU A 23 6.71 -6.92 18.54
C LEU A 23 7.35 -8.32 18.43
N TRP A 24 6.77 -9.31 19.11
CA TRP A 24 7.24 -10.68 19.04
C TRP A 24 7.08 -11.30 17.65
N THR A 25 5.90 -11.14 17.04
CA THR A 25 5.57 -11.80 15.77
C THR A 25 6.33 -11.19 14.60
N TYR A 26 6.42 -9.86 14.55
CA TYR A 26 6.97 -9.14 13.39
C TYR A 26 8.38 -8.56 13.62
N GLY A 27 8.84 -8.44 14.86
CA GLY A 27 10.12 -7.81 15.19
C GLY A 27 11.25 -8.78 15.47
N PHE A 28 11.01 -9.84 16.22
CA PHE A 28 12.08 -10.79 16.62
C PHE A 28 12.41 -11.84 15.57
N GLY A 29 11.69 -11.87 14.45
CA GLY A 29 11.91 -12.83 13.35
C GLY A 29 12.90 -12.36 12.30
N SER A 30 13.11 -11.05 12.17
CA SER A 30 13.98 -10.45 11.17
C SER A 30 15.35 -10.16 11.78
N ALA A 31 16.30 -11.06 11.58
CA ALA A 31 17.66 -10.98 12.10
C ALA A 31 18.46 -9.83 11.48
N SER A 32 18.28 -8.65 12.00
CA SER A 32 19.25 -7.55 11.82
C SER A 32 19.26 -6.74 13.10
N ALA A 33 20.40 -6.67 13.77
CA ALA A 33 20.69 -5.97 15.02
C ALA A 33 19.55 -6.03 16.06
N GLU A 34 19.78 -6.72 17.17
CA GLU A 34 18.84 -6.71 18.30
C GLU A 34 18.50 -5.27 18.65
N PRO A 35 17.20 -4.88 18.70
CA PRO A 35 16.82 -3.54 19.10
C PRO A 35 17.38 -3.26 20.50
N LEU A 36 17.90 -2.08 20.72
CA LEU A 36 18.37 -1.65 22.02
C LEU A 36 17.21 -1.76 23.03
N ILE A 37 17.44 -2.30 24.21
CA ILE A 37 16.42 -2.43 25.27
C ILE A 37 15.79 -1.06 25.56
N SER A 38 16.57 0.02 25.48
CA SER A 38 16.09 1.40 25.62
C SER A 38 15.01 1.75 24.61
N ASP A 39 15.17 1.34 23.36
CA ASP A 39 14.21 1.63 22.28
C ASP A 39 12.92 0.84 22.44
N LEU A 40 13.00 -0.42 22.85
CA LEU A 40 11.83 -1.21 23.21
C LEU A 40 11.05 -0.58 24.37
N CYS A 41 11.75 -0.16 25.44
CA CYS A 41 11.13 0.52 26.58
C CYS A 41 10.48 1.85 26.17
N ALA A 42 11.14 2.65 25.34
CA ALA A 42 10.61 3.91 24.84
C ALA A 42 9.37 3.71 23.95
N GLY A 43 9.41 2.74 23.06
CA GLY A 43 8.29 2.36 22.20
C GLY A 43 7.08 1.85 22.99
N LEU A 44 7.30 0.96 23.96
CA LEU A 44 6.24 0.44 24.83
C LEU A 44 5.62 1.57 25.68
N ALA A 45 6.44 2.40 26.32
CA ALA A 45 5.96 3.52 27.13
C ALA A 45 5.14 4.53 26.29
N ARG A 46 5.59 4.81 25.07
CA ARG A 46 4.85 5.69 24.15
C ARG A 46 3.56 5.02 23.66
N GLY A 47 3.58 3.73 23.35
CA GLY A 47 2.42 2.96 22.94
C GLY A 47 1.33 2.92 24.01
N ILE A 48 1.68 2.71 25.29
CA ILE A 48 0.74 2.74 26.41
C ILE A 48 0.05 4.12 26.52
N ARG A 49 0.75 5.23 26.21
CA ARG A 49 0.14 6.57 26.20
C ARG A 49 -0.92 6.71 25.10
N PHE A 50 -0.70 6.15 23.90
CA PHE A 50 -1.70 6.12 22.84
C PHE A 50 -2.87 5.20 23.20
N ASP A 51 -2.61 4.06 23.85
CA ASP A 51 -3.66 3.18 24.35
C ASP A 51 -4.52 3.88 25.40
N ALA A 52 -3.89 4.56 26.37
CA ALA A 52 -4.59 5.33 27.40
C ALA A 52 -5.43 6.48 26.80
N LYS A 53 -4.88 7.21 25.81
CA LYS A 53 -5.58 8.26 25.07
C LYS A 53 -6.87 7.75 24.45
N TRP A 54 -6.79 6.68 23.66
CA TRP A 54 -7.95 6.15 22.94
C TRP A 54 -8.94 5.46 23.87
N THR A 55 -8.45 4.73 24.88
CA THR A 55 -9.32 4.17 25.92
C THR A 55 -10.09 5.27 26.65
N ALA A 56 -9.45 6.37 27.01
CA ALA A 56 -10.11 7.50 27.66
C ALA A 56 -11.17 8.16 26.76
N ILE A 57 -10.87 8.35 25.47
CA ILE A 57 -11.81 8.92 24.50
C ILE A 57 -13.07 8.03 24.37
N VAL A 58 -12.91 6.73 24.19
CA VAL A 58 -14.04 5.81 23.99
C VAL A 58 -14.83 5.56 25.28
N PHE A 59 -14.23 5.74 26.47
CA PHE A 59 -14.92 5.58 27.75
C PHE A 59 -15.71 6.82 28.17
N PHE A 60 -15.44 7.97 27.58
CA PHE A 60 -16.13 9.22 27.93
C PHE A 60 -17.66 9.14 27.89
N PRO A 61 -18.31 8.55 26.85
CA PRO A 61 -19.76 8.37 26.83
C PRO A 61 -20.31 7.54 28.00
N SER A 62 -19.57 6.51 28.43
CA SER A 62 -19.96 5.67 29.57
C SER A 62 -19.91 6.46 30.89
N LEU A 63 -18.90 7.31 31.06
CA LEU A 63 -18.80 8.20 32.22
C LEU A 63 -19.91 9.25 32.24
N VAL A 64 -20.29 9.79 31.08
CA VAL A 64 -21.43 10.72 30.95
C VAL A 64 -22.73 10.02 31.34
N ALA A 65 -22.97 8.80 30.82
CA ALA A 65 -24.14 8.01 31.20
C ALA A 65 -24.19 7.73 32.72
N LEU A 66 -23.02 7.44 33.32
CA LEU A 66 -22.90 7.25 34.77
C LEU A 66 -23.17 8.54 35.54
N LEU A 67 -22.67 9.68 35.09
CA LEU A 67 -22.94 10.99 35.69
C LEU A 67 -24.47 11.30 35.68
N ILE A 68 -25.10 11.07 34.53
CA ILE A 68 -26.56 11.24 34.42
C ILE A 68 -27.28 10.32 35.39
N ALA A 69 -26.85 9.06 35.53
CA ALA A 69 -27.40 8.10 36.45
C ALA A 69 -27.33 8.57 37.92
N CYS A 70 -26.30 9.35 38.30
CA CYS A 70 -26.15 9.88 39.65
C CYS A 70 -27.19 10.98 39.99
N VAL A 71 -27.74 11.70 38.99
CA VAL A 71 -28.64 12.85 39.21
C VAL A 71 -30.10 12.57 38.91
N VAL A 72 -30.44 11.49 38.22
CA VAL A 72 -31.82 11.14 37.86
C VAL A 72 -32.57 10.36 38.98
N SER A 73 -33.85 10.17 38.79
CA SER A 73 -34.71 9.39 39.68
C SER A 73 -34.28 7.91 39.77
N GLU A 74 -34.67 7.26 40.86
CA GLU A 74 -34.28 5.87 41.14
C GLU A 74 -34.71 4.86 40.07
N SER A 75 -35.88 5.08 39.46
CA SER A 75 -36.42 4.23 38.40
C SER A 75 -35.55 4.21 37.14
N LEU A 76 -34.96 5.36 36.77
CA LEU A 76 -34.10 5.47 35.58
C LEU A 76 -32.64 5.09 35.87
N ARG A 77 -32.19 5.25 37.09
CA ARG A 77 -30.79 5.07 37.50
C ARG A 77 -30.26 3.68 37.18
N ASN A 78 -30.99 2.64 37.57
CA ASN A 78 -30.55 1.26 37.33
C ASN A 78 -30.44 0.93 35.85
N SER A 79 -31.28 1.50 35.00
CA SER A 79 -31.21 1.36 33.55
C SER A 79 -29.97 2.08 32.99
N LEU A 80 -29.67 3.29 33.47
CA LEU A 80 -28.50 4.06 33.05
C LEU A 80 -27.19 3.42 33.51
N TYR A 81 -27.12 2.80 34.68
CA TYR A 81 -25.94 2.01 35.10
C TYR A 81 -25.72 0.83 34.16
N ARG A 82 -26.77 0.08 33.78
CA ARG A 82 -26.66 -1.02 32.81
C ARG A 82 -26.23 -0.52 31.43
N VAL A 83 -26.73 0.62 31.00
CA VAL A 83 -26.34 1.27 29.75
C VAL A 83 -24.87 1.69 29.80
N SER A 84 -24.42 2.33 30.88
CA SER A 84 -23.04 2.73 31.08
C SER A 84 -22.09 1.52 31.03
N ASP A 85 -22.43 0.45 31.77
CA ASP A 85 -21.64 -0.78 31.78
C ASP A 85 -21.61 -1.46 30.42
N GLY A 86 -22.78 -1.60 29.76
CA GLY A 86 -22.89 -2.21 28.44
C GLY A 86 -22.12 -1.43 27.37
N LEU A 87 -22.22 -0.10 27.43
CA LEU A 87 -21.50 0.81 26.53
C LEU A 87 -19.97 0.71 26.74
N ALA A 88 -19.51 0.63 27.98
CA ALA A 88 -18.10 0.46 28.28
C ALA A 88 -17.54 -0.86 27.72
N VAL A 89 -18.25 -1.98 27.89
CA VAL A 89 -17.86 -3.28 27.33
C VAL A 89 -17.85 -3.25 25.82
N PHE A 90 -18.89 -2.69 25.21
CA PHE A 90 -19.02 -2.59 23.75
C PHE A 90 -17.88 -1.76 23.14
N LEU A 91 -17.60 -0.58 23.71
CA LEU A 91 -16.56 0.31 23.21
C LEU A 91 -15.14 -0.25 23.46
N ALA A 92 -14.93 -0.95 24.59
CA ALA A 92 -13.70 -1.69 24.84
C ALA A 92 -13.50 -2.82 23.81
N ALA A 93 -14.54 -3.58 23.50
CA ALA A 93 -14.50 -4.63 22.49
C ALA A 93 -14.22 -4.07 21.09
N LEU A 94 -14.81 -2.93 20.74
CA LEU A 94 -14.55 -2.25 19.46
C LEU A 94 -13.10 -1.78 19.34
N LEU A 95 -12.54 -1.19 20.40
CA LEU A 95 -11.16 -0.74 20.44
C LEU A 95 -10.17 -1.92 20.33
N PHE A 96 -10.49 -3.02 21.00
CA PHE A 96 -9.72 -4.25 20.95
C PHE A 96 -9.80 -4.89 19.55
N LEU A 97 -10.98 -4.94 18.95
CA LEU A 97 -11.20 -5.43 17.59
C LEU A 97 -10.39 -4.61 16.56
N LEU A 98 -10.42 -3.29 16.63
CA LEU A 98 -9.63 -2.44 15.74
C LEU A 98 -8.14 -2.74 15.86
N SER A 99 -7.65 -3.07 17.06
CA SER A 99 -6.25 -3.43 17.27
C SER A 99 -5.91 -4.83 16.74
N LEU A 100 -6.84 -5.79 16.79
CA LEU A 100 -6.69 -7.09 16.12
C LEU A 100 -6.69 -6.94 14.59
N ILE A 101 -7.56 -6.08 14.06
CA ILE A 101 -7.57 -5.77 12.61
C ILE A 101 -6.24 -5.13 12.21
N ASN A 102 -5.73 -4.17 13.01
CA ASN A 102 -4.44 -3.54 12.74
C ASN A 102 -3.29 -4.55 12.74
N PHE A 103 -3.31 -5.51 13.66
CA PHE A 103 -2.34 -6.60 13.73
C PHE A 103 -2.37 -7.45 12.46
N GLY A 104 -3.55 -7.90 12.02
CA GLY A 104 -3.70 -8.67 10.78
C GLY A 104 -3.36 -7.87 9.52
N PHE A 105 -3.79 -6.60 9.50
CA PHE A 105 -3.49 -5.67 8.40
C PHE A 105 -1.99 -5.48 8.23
N PHE A 106 -1.25 -5.35 9.34
CA PHE A 106 0.20 -5.24 9.29
C PHE A 106 0.85 -6.51 8.71
N GLY A 107 0.39 -7.69 9.09
CA GLY A 107 0.90 -8.96 8.55
C GLY A 107 0.73 -9.08 7.03
N PHE A 108 -0.29 -8.43 6.46
CA PHE A 108 -0.56 -8.47 5.03
C PHE A 108 0.09 -7.31 4.25
N TYR A 109 0.03 -6.09 4.80
CA TYR A 109 0.48 -4.88 4.09
C TYR A 109 1.87 -4.38 4.53
N GLY A 110 2.46 -4.94 5.60
CA GLY A 110 3.73 -4.46 6.17
C GLY A 110 3.67 -3.05 6.76
N SER A 111 2.47 -2.57 7.06
CA SER A 111 2.22 -1.24 7.63
C SER A 111 0.97 -1.26 8.51
N PRO A 112 0.85 -0.37 9.52
CA PRO A 112 -0.40 -0.17 10.25
C PRO A 112 -1.54 0.21 9.30
N ILE A 113 -2.80 0.09 9.79
CA ILE A 113 -4.00 0.51 9.04
C ILE A 113 -3.75 1.91 8.44
N ASN A 114 -3.99 2.03 7.15
CA ASN A 114 -3.92 3.25 6.35
C ASN A 114 -5.11 3.33 5.39
N SER A 115 -5.10 4.26 4.45
CA SER A 115 -6.22 4.47 3.51
C SER A 115 -6.60 3.23 2.68
N LEU A 116 -5.73 2.24 2.53
CA LEU A 116 -6.06 0.97 1.86
C LEU A 116 -7.17 0.18 2.58
N ILE A 117 -7.43 0.43 3.87
CA ILE A 117 -8.54 -0.21 4.59
C ILE A 117 -9.90 0.09 3.94
N PHE A 118 -10.05 1.26 3.31
CA PHE A 118 -11.29 1.65 2.64
C PHE A 118 -11.53 0.91 1.32
N GLY A 119 -10.50 0.23 0.79
CA GLY A 119 -10.65 -0.75 -0.29
C GLY A 119 -11.71 -1.79 0.01
N PHE A 120 -11.89 -2.15 1.28
CA PHE A 120 -12.95 -3.07 1.72
C PHE A 120 -14.37 -2.64 1.27
N VAL A 121 -14.63 -1.34 1.19
CA VAL A 121 -15.93 -0.79 0.74
C VAL A 121 -15.92 -0.38 -0.73
N GLN A 122 -14.74 -0.07 -1.26
CA GLN A 122 -14.56 0.44 -2.63
C GLN A 122 -14.35 -0.67 -3.65
N ASP A 123 -13.85 -1.84 -3.23
CA ASP A 123 -13.67 -3.03 -4.06
C ASP A 123 -14.92 -3.92 -4.04
N ASP A 124 -14.87 -5.06 -4.70
CA ASP A 124 -15.85 -6.11 -4.52
C ASP A 124 -15.79 -6.62 -3.07
N THR A 125 -16.69 -6.09 -2.23
CA THR A 125 -16.74 -6.39 -0.80
C THR A 125 -16.80 -7.89 -0.53
N TRP A 126 -17.51 -8.67 -1.37
CA TRP A 126 -17.61 -10.11 -1.19
C TRP A 126 -16.29 -10.81 -1.51
N ALA A 127 -15.60 -10.44 -2.57
CA ALA A 127 -14.29 -10.96 -2.91
C ALA A 127 -13.26 -10.66 -1.82
N VAL A 128 -13.29 -9.45 -1.25
CA VAL A 128 -12.42 -9.06 -0.13
C VAL A 128 -12.74 -9.87 1.13
N ILE A 129 -14.02 -10.07 1.48
CA ILE A 129 -14.42 -10.90 2.63
C ILE A 129 -13.91 -12.33 2.45
N VAL A 130 -14.09 -12.93 1.27
CA VAL A 130 -13.63 -14.30 0.99
C VAL A 130 -12.11 -14.40 1.13
N SER A 131 -11.36 -13.43 0.62
CA SER A 131 -9.89 -13.39 0.75
C SER A 131 -9.47 -13.27 2.22
N VAL A 132 -10.06 -12.32 2.96
CA VAL A 132 -9.75 -12.12 4.39
C VAL A 132 -10.05 -13.40 5.20
N VAL A 133 -11.18 -14.05 4.99
CA VAL A 133 -11.55 -15.27 5.72
C VAL A 133 -10.61 -16.44 5.39
N LYS A 134 -10.10 -16.52 4.15
CA LYS A 134 -9.19 -17.59 3.73
C LYS A 134 -7.74 -17.36 4.18
N ASP A 135 -7.27 -16.13 4.12
CA ASP A 135 -5.84 -15.82 4.27
C ASP A 135 -5.49 -15.33 5.68
N TRP A 136 -6.47 -14.79 6.40
CA TRP A 136 -6.25 -14.32 7.77
C TRP A 136 -6.79 -15.33 8.79
N PRO A 137 -6.18 -15.47 9.95
CA PRO A 137 -6.67 -16.36 11.00
C PRO A 137 -7.88 -15.75 11.72
N VAL A 138 -8.93 -15.40 10.97
CA VAL A 138 -10.14 -14.69 11.45
C VAL A 138 -10.77 -15.41 12.64
N VAL A 139 -10.84 -16.77 12.59
CA VAL A 139 -11.40 -17.56 13.69
C VAL A 139 -10.60 -17.35 14.98
N ARG A 140 -9.27 -17.28 14.90
CA ARG A 140 -8.42 -17.00 16.09
C ARG A 140 -8.70 -15.60 16.64
N TYR A 141 -8.83 -14.59 15.77
CA TYR A 141 -9.13 -13.21 16.19
C TYR A 141 -10.52 -13.11 16.83
N CYS A 142 -11.51 -13.79 16.27
CA CYS A 142 -12.86 -13.87 16.86
C CYS A 142 -12.83 -14.56 18.24
N LEU A 143 -12.10 -15.66 18.38
CA LEU A 143 -11.95 -16.34 19.67
C LEU A 143 -11.27 -15.44 20.72
N VAL A 144 -10.20 -14.76 20.36
CA VAL A 144 -9.49 -13.83 21.25
C VAL A 144 -10.41 -12.68 21.68
N LEU A 145 -11.19 -12.12 20.74
CA LEU A 145 -12.20 -11.09 21.05
C LEU A 145 -13.28 -11.61 21.99
N VAL A 146 -13.83 -12.80 21.72
CA VAL A 146 -14.85 -13.44 22.56
C VAL A 146 -14.31 -13.70 23.96
N CYS A 147 -13.09 -14.22 24.10
CA CYS A 147 -12.42 -14.40 25.38
C CYS A 147 -12.24 -13.07 26.14
N PHE A 148 -11.82 -12.00 25.44
CA PHE A 148 -11.70 -10.68 26.04
C PHE A 148 -13.03 -10.17 26.58
N VAL A 149 -14.11 -10.24 25.78
CA VAL A 149 -15.46 -9.84 26.21
C VAL A 149 -15.98 -10.70 27.37
N ALA A 150 -15.74 -12.03 27.31
CA ALA A 150 -16.13 -12.94 28.39
C ALA A 150 -15.46 -12.58 29.72
N VAL A 151 -14.17 -12.24 29.70
CA VAL A 151 -13.44 -11.77 30.90
C VAL A 151 -14.08 -10.50 31.47
N LEU A 152 -14.46 -9.54 30.63
CA LEU A 152 -15.14 -8.32 31.05
C LEU A 152 -16.52 -8.61 31.66
N CYS A 153 -17.30 -9.51 31.06
CA CYS A 153 -18.60 -9.91 31.56
C CYS A 153 -18.51 -10.67 32.90
N LEU A 154 -17.52 -11.55 33.04
CA LEU A 154 -17.27 -12.26 34.29
C LEU A 154 -16.81 -11.31 35.41
N ALA A 155 -15.96 -10.34 35.09
CA ALA A 155 -15.56 -9.29 36.03
C ALA A 155 -16.78 -8.48 36.50
N ARG A 156 -17.69 -8.12 35.58
CA ARG A 156 -18.94 -7.45 35.93
C ARG A 156 -19.80 -8.27 36.88
N LYS A 157 -20.01 -9.55 36.58
CA LYS A 157 -20.78 -10.46 37.42
C LYS A 157 -20.19 -10.51 38.83
N LYS A 158 -18.86 -10.74 38.94
CA LYS A 158 -18.16 -10.83 40.24
C LYS A 158 -18.24 -9.55 41.08
N LEU A 159 -18.25 -8.37 40.44
CA LEU A 159 -18.38 -7.09 41.12
C LEU A 159 -19.82 -6.82 41.59
N ILE A 160 -20.85 -7.22 40.80
CA ILE A 160 -22.25 -7.12 41.16
C ILE A 160 -22.55 -8.04 42.36
N ASP A 161 -22.09 -9.30 42.31
CA ASP A 161 -22.33 -10.30 43.36
C ASP A 161 -21.69 -9.90 44.73
N ARG A 162 -20.69 -9.01 44.72
CA ARG A 162 -20.04 -8.48 45.93
C ARG A 162 -20.73 -7.25 46.53
N SER A 163 -21.67 -6.65 45.81
CA SER A 163 -22.36 -5.41 46.23
C SER A 163 -23.67 -5.75 46.96
N GLU A 164 -23.61 -6.09 48.25
CA GLU A 164 -24.80 -6.14 49.09
C GLU A 164 -25.31 -4.71 49.41
N PRO A 165 -26.59 -4.43 49.31
CA PRO A 165 -27.16 -3.10 49.54
C PRO A 165 -27.30 -2.79 51.05
N ASP A 166 -26.37 -2.02 51.62
CA ASP A 166 -26.49 -1.41 52.93
C ASP A 166 -27.31 -0.11 52.84
N GLN A 167 -28.62 -0.18 53.16
CA GLN A 167 -29.58 0.91 52.99
C GLN A 167 -29.34 2.15 53.86
N LYS A 168 -28.50 2.11 54.88
CA LYS A 168 -28.30 3.24 55.81
C LYS A 168 -27.24 4.29 55.41
N LYS A 169 -26.50 4.05 54.32
CA LYS A 169 -25.44 4.96 53.83
C LYS A 169 -25.78 5.78 52.59
N ALA A 170 -27.04 5.84 52.15
CA ALA A 170 -27.43 6.24 50.81
C ALA A 170 -27.14 7.72 50.43
N LYS A 171 -27.23 8.71 51.32
CA LYS A 171 -27.11 10.14 50.91
C LYS A 171 -25.70 10.65 50.85
N LEU A 172 -24.82 10.25 51.80
CA LEU A 172 -23.39 10.57 51.76
C LEU A 172 -22.65 9.81 50.66
N SER A 173 -23.18 8.66 50.29
CA SER A 173 -22.73 7.83 49.17
C SER A 173 -22.88 8.52 47.81
N ARG A 174 -23.98 9.25 47.58
CA ARG A 174 -24.24 9.91 46.26
C ARG A 174 -23.28 11.06 45.98
N ILE A 175 -22.98 11.91 46.95
CA ILE A 175 -22.01 13.01 46.78
C ILE A 175 -20.63 12.45 46.46
N LYS A 176 -20.21 11.39 47.14
CA LYS A 176 -18.96 10.70 46.85
C LYS A 176 -18.98 10.08 45.46
N GLU A 177 -20.05 9.46 45.05
CA GLU A 177 -20.20 8.85 43.73
C GLU A 177 -20.11 9.88 42.61
N VAL A 178 -20.82 11.02 42.71
CA VAL A 178 -20.70 12.14 41.79
C VAL A 178 -19.26 12.67 41.75
N ALA A 179 -18.64 12.86 42.91
CA ALA A 179 -17.25 13.33 43.00
C ALA A 179 -16.27 12.36 42.29
N PHE A 180 -16.44 11.05 42.49
CA PHE A 180 -15.64 10.03 41.79
C PHE A 180 -15.87 10.00 40.29
N VAL A 181 -17.10 10.18 39.82
CA VAL A 181 -17.41 10.25 38.38
C VAL A 181 -16.81 11.50 37.75
N VAL A 182 -16.93 12.65 38.43
CA VAL A 182 -16.31 13.91 37.98
C VAL A 182 -14.79 13.78 37.93
N LEU A 183 -14.18 13.18 38.97
CA LEU A 183 -12.75 12.88 38.98
C LEU A 183 -12.38 11.96 37.80
N GLY A 184 -13.17 10.91 37.55
CA GLY A 184 -13.00 10.01 36.40
C GLY A 184 -13.04 10.76 35.07
N ILE A 185 -13.98 11.69 34.91
CA ILE A 185 -14.08 12.55 33.71
C ILE A 185 -12.80 13.42 33.55
N VAL A 186 -12.33 14.05 34.63
CA VAL A 186 -11.11 14.87 34.59
C VAL A 186 -9.88 14.03 34.25
N VAL A 187 -9.76 12.84 34.84
CA VAL A 187 -8.66 11.89 34.51
C VAL A 187 -8.76 11.46 33.06
N CYS A 188 -9.93 11.07 32.57
CA CYS A 188 -10.11 10.69 31.15
C CYS A 188 -9.84 11.86 30.20
N ALA A 189 -10.23 13.08 30.53
CA ALA A 189 -9.90 14.26 29.73
C ALA A 189 -8.37 14.50 29.66
N SER A 190 -7.68 14.32 30.77
CA SER A 190 -6.22 14.43 30.84
C SER A 190 -5.52 13.33 30.04
N LEU A 191 -6.00 12.08 30.12
CA LEU A 191 -5.49 10.97 29.35
C LEU A 191 -5.82 11.09 27.85
N ALA A 192 -7.01 11.59 27.50
CA ALA A 192 -7.40 11.86 26.12
C ALA A 192 -6.51 12.93 25.47
N ARG A 193 -6.07 13.92 26.22
CA ARG A 193 -5.02 14.84 25.77
C ARG A 193 -3.68 14.11 25.55
N GLY A 194 -3.36 13.10 26.37
CA GLY A 194 -2.19 12.22 26.26
C GLY A 194 -0.84 12.89 26.51
N SER A 195 -0.82 14.18 26.88
CA SER A 195 0.39 14.97 27.08
C SER A 195 0.16 16.04 28.15
N PHE A 196 1.16 16.27 29.02
CA PHE A 196 1.22 17.40 29.95
C PHE A 196 1.96 18.61 29.35
N GLY A 197 2.50 18.50 28.13
CA GLY A 197 3.17 19.59 27.42
C GLY A 197 2.19 20.56 26.76
N THR A 198 2.72 21.54 26.02
CA THR A 198 1.95 22.57 25.30
C THR A 198 0.99 21.97 24.29
N PHE A 199 1.36 20.87 23.65
CA PHE A 199 0.56 20.21 22.61
C PHE A 199 0.01 18.87 23.06
N PRO A 200 -1.21 18.48 22.63
CA PRO A 200 -1.73 17.13 22.83
C PRO A 200 -0.87 16.10 22.08
N LEU A 201 -1.00 14.82 22.43
CA LEU A 201 -0.31 13.71 21.76
C LEU A 201 -0.74 13.64 20.28
N ARG A 202 0.22 13.77 19.35
CA ARG A 202 0.03 13.88 17.90
C ARG A 202 0.57 12.64 17.18
N GLN A 203 0.25 12.53 15.88
CA GLN A 203 0.81 11.52 15.00
C GLN A 203 2.36 11.56 14.94
N THR A 204 2.96 12.75 14.99
CA THR A 204 4.42 12.92 15.07
C THR A 204 5.04 12.28 16.31
N ASP A 205 4.28 12.10 17.39
CA ASP A 205 4.72 11.44 18.61
C ASP A 205 4.77 9.91 18.51
N LEU A 206 4.32 9.33 17.38
CA LEU A 206 4.51 7.90 17.07
C LEU A 206 6.00 7.56 16.87
N ASN A 207 6.81 8.53 16.46
CA ASN A 207 8.26 8.38 16.35
C ASN A 207 8.88 8.49 17.74
N ALA A 208 8.94 7.36 18.45
CA ALA A 208 9.48 7.29 19.83
C ALA A 208 10.98 7.00 19.86
N THR A 209 11.52 6.38 18.79
CA THR A 209 12.90 5.91 18.69
C THR A 209 13.43 6.11 17.27
N THR A 210 14.71 5.81 17.05
CA THR A 210 15.30 5.75 15.70
C THR A 210 14.94 4.47 14.96
N ASP A 211 14.42 3.46 15.65
CA ASP A 211 13.97 2.22 15.05
C ASP A 211 12.56 2.37 14.46
N ALA A 212 12.48 2.28 13.14
CA ALA A 212 11.24 2.46 12.40
C ALA A 212 10.18 1.38 12.69
N PHE A 213 10.60 0.14 12.96
CA PHE A 213 9.67 -0.94 13.28
C PHE A 213 9.05 -0.73 14.67
N ILE A 214 9.87 -0.35 15.67
CA ILE A 214 9.38 -0.01 17.01
C ILE A 214 8.38 1.14 16.92
N ASN A 215 8.65 2.16 16.10
CA ASN A 215 7.73 3.28 15.88
C ASN A 215 6.39 2.84 15.29
N GLN A 216 6.37 1.84 14.40
CA GLN A 216 5.12 1.26 13.89
C GLN A 216 4.36 0.49 14.98
N ALA A 217 5.06 -0.18 15.89
CA ALA A 217 4.47 -0.87 17.04
C ALA A 217 3.89 0.09 18.10
N VAL A 218 4.31 1.36 18.13
CA VAL A 218 3.70 2.40 18.98
C VAL A 218 2.24 2.63 18.64
N ASN A 219 1.89 2.54 17.37
CA ASN A 219 0.54 2.79 16.88
C ASN A 219 -0.44 1.70 17.32
N ASN A 220 -1.64 2.09 17.76
CA ASN A 220 -2.72 1.15 18.02
C ASN A 220 -3.80 1.22 16.93
N GLY A 221 -4.70 0.23 16.88
CA GLY A 221 -5.70 0.13 15.83
C GLY A 221 -6.61 1.36 15.71
N ALA A 222 -6.98 2.01 16.83
CA ALA A 222 -7.83 3.19 16.80
C ALA A 222 -7.10 4.44 16.28
N GLN A 223 -5.84 4.64 16.70
CA GLN A 223 -5.03 5.74 16.16
C GLN A 223 -4.76 5.53 14.68
N ALA A 224 -4.38 4.31 14.28
CA ALA A 224 -4.15 3.96 12.89
C ALA A 224 -5.39 4.18 12.01
N PHE A 225 -6.56 3.75 12.49
CA PHE A 225 -7.83 3.95 11.77
C PHE A 225 -8.24 5.43 11.70
N TYR A 226 -8.05 6.19 12.77
CA TYR A 226 -8.27 7.64 12.78
C TYR A 226 -7.36 8.36 11.77
N ASP A 227 -6.08 7.98 11.74
CA ASP A 227 -5.13 8.52 10.80
C ASP A 227 -5.49 8.15 9.35
N ALA A 228 -5.97 6.93 9.11
CA ALA A 228 -6.48 6.49 7.81
C ALA A 228 -7.70 7.31 7.34
N ILE A 229 -8.67 7.59 8.25
CA ILE A 229 -9.80 8.48 7.94
C ILE A 229 -9.32 9.89 7.60
N LYS A 230 -8.37 10.41 8.37
CA LYS A 230 -7.78 11.73 8.12
C LYS A 230 -7.06 11.78 6.79
N GLU A 231 -6.30 10.75 6.48
CA GLU A 231 -5.63 10.55 5.21
C GLU A 231 -6.63 10.52 4.05
N GLN A 232 -7.69 9.72 4.15
CA GLN A 232 -8.73 9.66 3.13
C GLN A 232 -9.47 10.99 2.95
N ARG A 233 -9.70 11.75 4.04
CA ARG A 233 -10.27 13.11 3.94
C ARG A 233 -9.30 14.11 3.33
N GLN A 234 -7.99 13.92 3.48
CA GLN A 234 -6.97 14.73 2.81
C GLN A 234 -6.88 14.45 1.30
N GLN A 235 -7.42 13.31 0.84
CA GLN A 235 -7.68 13.05 -0.58
C GLN A 235 -8.73 14.01 -1.18
N ASP A 236 -9.48 14.73 -0.35
CA ASP A 236 -10.07 15.99 -0.80
C ASP A 236 -8.91 16.94 -1.12
N ILE A 237 -8.72 17.18 -2.41
CA ILE A 237 -7.61 17.97 -2.98
C ILE A 237 -7.51 19.35 -2.30
N GLY A 238 -8.52 19.76 -1.51
CA GLY A 238 -8.59 21.08 -0.88
C GLY A 238 -8.68 22.20 -1.90
N ASN A 239 -8.57 23.44 -1.45
CA ASN A 239 -8.69 24.63 -2.31
C ASN A 239 -7.33 25.22 -2.73
N ASN A 240 -6.22 24.67 -2.24
CA ASN A 240 -4.89 25.18 -2.54
C ASN A 240 -4.10 24.22 -3.44
N PRO A 241 -3.87 24.59 -4.73
CA PRO A 241 -3.17 23.73 -5.67
C PRO A 241 -1.69 23.49 -5.32
N LEU A 242 -1.10 24.29 -4.45
CA LEU A 242 0.31 24.17 -4.04
C LEU A 242 0.48 23.49 -2.66
N SER A 243 -0.57 22.94 -2.06
CA SER A 243 -0.51 22.40 -0.71
C SER A 243 0.48 21.23 -0.57
N GLY A 244 0.49 20.29 -1.52
CA GLY A 244 1.44 19.18 -1.55
C GLY A 244 2.88 19.65 -1.80
N LEU A 245 3.06 20.58 -2.73
CA LEU A 245 4.37 21.18 -3.02
C LEU A 245 4.95 21.87 -1.77
N ARG A 246 4.12 22.62 -1.04
CA ARG A 246 4.53 23.29 0.21
C ARG A 246 4.85 22.32 1.33
N ALA A 247 4.11 21.23 1.43
CA ALA A 247 4.39 20.16 2.40
C ALA A 247 5.77 19.53 2.15
N LEU A 248 6.25 19.53 0.92
CA LEU A 248 7.57 19.04 0.50
C LEU A 248 8.68 20.09 0.61
N GLY A 249 8.36 21.30 1.10
CA GLY A 249 9.32 22.35 1.43
C GLY A 249 9.56 23.40 0.35
N PHE A 250 8.71 23.46 -0.70
CA PHE A 250 8.82 24.47 -1.77
C PHE A 250 7.71 25.49 -1.70
N LYS A 251 8.02 26.77 -1.86
CA LYS A 251 7.04 27.87 -1.83
C LYS A 251 6.31 28.02 -3.18
N THR A 252 7.04 27.83 -4.28
CA THR A 252 6.56 28.00 -5.65
C THR A 252 7.01 26.83 -6.54
N GLU A 253 6.35 26.69 -7.72
CA GLU A 253 6.76 25.69 -8.70
C GLU A 253 8.13 26.02 -9.32
N ASP A 254 8.44 27.31 -9.52
CA ASP A 254 9.73 27.71 -10.08
C ASP A 254 10.88 27.38 -9.14
N GLU A 255 10.68 27.54 -7.84
CA GLU A 255 11.64 27.08 -6.83
C GLU A 255 11.86 25.55 -6.94
N ALA A 256 10.81 24.74 -7.05
CA ALA A 256 10.95 23.30 -7.23
C ALA A 256 11.63 22.98 -8.57
N ARG A 257 11.25 23.65 -9.67
CA ARG A 257 11.86 23.43 -11.00
C ARG A 257 13.34 23.76 -11.04
N SER A 258 13.83 24.70 -10.24
CA SER A 258 15.24 25.09 -10.18
C SER A 258 16.16 23.94 -9.73
N PHE A 259 15.63 22.90 -9.08
CA PHE A 259 16.35 21.69 -8.68
C PHE A 259 16.33 20.59 -9.74
N LEU A 260 15.63 20.81 -10.87
CA LEU A 260 15.46 19.79 -11.92
C LEU A 260 16.26 20.16 -13.15
N THR A 261 16.95 19.16 -13.71
CA THR A 261 17.63 19.31 -14.98
C THR A 261 16.64 19.03 -16.12
N PRO A 262 16.55 19.89 -17.15
CA PRO A 262 15.75 19.61 -18.33
C PRO A 262 16.27 18.36 -19.06
N HIS A 263 15.36 17.49 -19.45
CA HIS A 263 15.73 16.29 -20.22
C HIS A 263 16.05 16.68 -21.67
N LYS A 264 17.07 16.02 -22.23
CA LYS A 264 17.43 16.16 -23.64
C LYS A 264 16.91 14.94 -24.39
N LEU A 265 16.34 15.17 -25.57
CA LEU A 265 15.92 14.10 -26.46
C LEU A 265 17.14 13.28 -26.91
N THR A 266 17.08 11.97 -26.71
CA THR A 266 18.18 11.05 -27.07
C THR A 266 17.86 10.23 -28.32
N CYS A 267 16.59 10.19 -28.77
CA CYS A 267 16.14 9.39 -29.91
C CYS A 267 15.56 10.27 -31.03
N THR A 268 16.06 10.09 -32.27
CA THR A 268 15.70 10.92 -33.44
C THR A 268 15.18 10.14 -34.64
N SER A 269 14.95 8.83 -34.53
CA SER A 269 14.53 7.99 -35.66
C SER A 269 13.13 8.37 -36.17
N GLU A 270 12.96 8.58 -37.47
CA GLU A 270 11.67 8.73 -38.15
C GLU A 270 11.16 7.34 -38.55
N MET A 271 10.26 6.77 -37.79
CA MET A 271 9.69 5.46 -38.06
C MET A 271 8.18 5.46 -37.81
N ARG A 272 7.50 4.47 -38.46
CA ARG A 272 6.10 4.16 -38.14
C ARG A 272 5.95 3.90 -36.65
N LEU A 273 4.82 4.34 -36.06
CA LEU A 273 4.52 4.11 -34.63
C LEU A 273 4.43 2.60 -34.34
N PRO A 274 5.20 2.07 -33.38
CA PRO A 274 5.13 0.67 -32.98
C PRO A 274 3.86 0.42 -32.15
N ASN A 275 3.42 -0.83 -32.06
CA ASN A 275 2.50 -1.22 -31.00
C ASN A 275 3.20 -1.10 -29.63
N ILE A 276 2.42 -0.83 -28.59
CA ILE A 276 2.91 -0.78 -27.20
C ILE A 276 2.04 -1.70 -26.35
N VAL A 277 2.65 -2.61 -25.62
CA VAL A 277 2.00 -3.45 -24.61
C VAL A 277 2.63 -3.17 -23.26
N LEU A 278 1.87 -2.56 -22.36
CA LEU A 278 2.26 -2.35 -20.97
C LEU A 278 1.57 -3.39 -20.09
N VAL A 279 2.32 -4.34 -19.55
CA VAL A 279 1.81 -5.39 -18.68
C VAL A 279 2.11 -5.06 -17.23
N VAL A 280 1.08 -4.93 -16.43
CA VAL A 280 1.14 -4.73 -14.98
C VAL A 280 0.72 -6.04 -14.32
N MET A 281 1.68 -6.73 -13.72
CA MET A 281 1.50 -8.05 -13.11
C MET A 281 1.16 -7.93 -11.63
N GLU A 282 0.08 -8.56 -11.19
CA GLU A 282 -0.31 -8.63 -9.79
C GLU A 282 0.81 -9.21 -8.93
N ALA A 283 1.26 -8.42 -7.94
CA ALA A 283 2.24 -8.80 -6.93
C ALA A 283 3.53 -9.41 -7.48
N MET A 284 3.99 -8.99 -8.67
CA MET A 284 5.25 -9.44 -9.25
C MET A 284 6.43 -8.73 -8.58
N GLY A 285 6.76 -9.17 -7.36
CA GLY A 285 7.82 -8.61 -6.55
C GLY A 285 9.22 -9.05 -6.98
N LYS A 286 10.19 -8.19 -6.70
CA LYS A 286 11.59 -8.38 -7.05
C LYS A 286 12.21 -9.63 -6.40
N ASP A 287 11.91 -9.92 -5.13
CA ASP A 287 12.58 -10.98 -4.39
C ASP A 287 12.30 -12.38 -4.97
N LEU A 288 11.05 -12.66 -5.37
CA LEU A 288 10.72 -13.89 -6.07
C LEU A 288 11.33 -13.95 -7.46
N PHE A 289 11.40 -12.81 -8.13
CA PHE A 289 12.03 -12.70 -9.45
C PHE A 289 13.53 -13.03 -9.38
N GLU A 290 14.26 -12.45 -8.43
CA GLU A 290 15.68 -12.71 -8.19
C GLU A 290 15.96 -14.09 -7.58
N SER A 291 14.97 -14.73 -6.98
CA SER A 291 15.10 -16.08 -6.41
C SER A 291 15.04 -17.19 -7.46
N HIS A 292 14.88 -16.86 -8.73
CA HIS A 292 14.85 -17.86 -9.82
C HIS A 292 16.19 -18.57 -9.97
N VAL A 293 16.17 -19.90 -9.87
CA VAL A 293 17.31 -20.77 -10.11
C VAL A 293 16.86 -21.92 -11.01
N PRO A 294 17.33 -21.99 -12.26
CA PRO A 294 16.92 -23.04 -13.21
C PRO A 294 17.06 -24.45 -12.62
N GLY A 295 15.99 -25.24 -12.73
CA GLY A 295 15.96 -26.64 -12.26
C GLY A 295 15.89 -26.85 -10.74
N VAL A 296 16.05 -25.79 -9.93
CA VAL A 296 16.02 -25.84 -8.45
C VAL A 296 14.85 -25.04 -7.89
N ASN A 297 14.72 -23.79 -8.30
CA ASN A 297 13.68 -22.85 -7.88
C ASN A 297 13.21 -22.04 -9.09
N ASP A 298 12.38 -22.66 -9.91
CA ASP A 298 11.89 -22.07 -11.15
C ASP A 298 10.69 -21.13 -10.88
N THR A 299 10.95 -19.93 -10.38
CA THR A 299 9.90 -18.96 -10.09
C THR A 299 9.38 -18.24 -11.34
N LEU A 300 10.09 -18.30 -12.47
CA LEU A 300 9.80 -17.51 -13.67
C LEU A 300 9.16 -18.28 -14.81
N GLY A 301 9.31 -19.61 -14.87
CA GLY A 301 8.80 -20.41 -15.98
C GLY A 301 9.36 -19.94 -17.34
N ALA A 302 8.50 -19.77 -18.32
CA ALA A 302 8.87 -19.28 -19.67
C ALA A 302 9.40 -17.83 -19.66
N MET A 303 9.05 -17.03 -18.63
CA MET A 303 9.59 -15.67 -18.51
C MET A 303 11.13 -15.66 -18.45
N ALA A 304 11.73 -16.68 -17.82
CA ALA A 304 13.21 -16.80 -17.78
C ALA A 304 13.84 -16.78 -19.19
N GLN A 305 13.20 -17.42 -20.16
CA GLN A 305 13.63 -17.37 -21.57
C GLN A 305 13.27 -16.03 -22.22
N ALA A 306 12.07 -15.49 -21.93
CA ALA A 306 11.61 -14.22 -22.46
C ALA A 306 12.50 -13.04 -22.07
N LEU A 307 13.17 -13.08 -20.91
CA LEU A 307 14.11 -12.05 -20.46
C LEU A 307 15.27 -11.81 -21.45
N GLN A 308 15.64 -12.82 -22.24
CA GLN A 308 16.69 -12.69 -23.27
C GLN A 308 16.28 -11.80 -24.46
N THR A 309 15.00 -11.48 -24.59
CA THR A 309 14.44 -10.64 -25.65
C THR A 309 14.46 -9.15 -25.33
N GLY A 310 14.93 -8.75 -24.16
CA GLY A 310 14.85 -7.36 -23.71
C GLY A 310 15.86 -7.01 -22.61
N ASP A 311 15.61 -5.88 -21.98
CA ASP A 311 16.41 -5.32 -20.90
C ASP A 311 15.63 -5.41 -19.58
N VAL A 312 16.30 -5.86 -18.51
CA VAL A 312 15.73 -6.01 -17.17
C VAL A 312 16.40 -5.05 -16.21
N PHE A 313 15.61 -4.20 -15.58
CA PHE A 313 16.06 -3.30 -14.51
C PHE A 313 15.54 -3.81 -13.18
N LEU A 314 16.45 -4.23 -12.31
CA LEU A 314 16.13 -4.76 -10.97
C LEU A 314 16.29 -3.70 -9.86
N ASN A 315 16.99 -2.61 -10.11
CA ASN A 315 17.02 -1.44 -9.24
C ASN A 315 15.79 -0.55 -9.52
N SER A 316 14.60 -1.11 -9.32
CA SER A 316 13.33 -0.49 -9.67
C SER A 316 12.33 -0.58 -8.52
N LEU A 317 11.57 0.50 -8.31
CA LEU A 317 10.47 0.56 -7.34
C LEU A 317 9.13 0.71 -8.05
N SER A 318 8.10 0.11 -7.45
CA SER A 318 6.72 0.45 -7.79
C SER A 318 6.40 1.89 -7.37
N ILE A 319 5.56 2.58 -8.14
CA ILE A 319 5.20 3.98 -7.85
C ILE A 319 4.35 4.10 -6.59
N GLN A 320 3.58 3.06 -6.27
CA GLN A 320 2.74 2.95 -5.07
C GLN A 320 2.79 1.51 -4.52
N ASN A 321 2.23 1.30 -3.32
CA ASN A 321 2.19 -0.02 -2.69
C ASN A 321 0.76 -0.60 -2.71
N GLY A 322 0.25 -0.91 -3.88
CA GLY A 322 -1.06 -1.53 -4.09
C GLY A 322 -1.49 -1.43 -5.54
N THR A 323 -2.30 -2.36 -6.01
CA THR A 323 -2.68 -2.50 -7.41
C THR A 323 -3.30 -1.23 -7.98
N PHE A 324 -4.41 -0.77 -7.41
CA PHE A 324 -5.08 0.42 -7.93
C PHE A 324 -4.27 1.72 -7.79
N PRO A 325 -3.65 2.02 -6.64
CA PRO A 325 -2.78 3.18 -6.52
C PRO A 325 -1.58 3.15 -7.49
N SER A 326 -0.97 1.98 -7.72
CA SER A 326 0.13 1.84 -8.68
C SER A 326 -0.34 2.04 -10.11
N LEU A 327 -1.51 1.52 -10.46
CA LEU A 327 -2.10 1.70 -11.78
C LEU A 327 -2.38 3.18 -12.06
N GLU A 328 -3.03 3.91 -11.12
CA GLU A 328 -3.25 5.35 -11.27
C GLU A 328 -1.93 6.14 -11.30
N GLY A 329 -1.00 5.82 -10.40
CA GLY A 329 0.31 6.46 -10.35
C GLY A 329 1.08 6.30 -11.65
N LEU A 330 1.03 5.11 -12.23
CA LEU A 330 1.68 4.79 -13.50
C LEU A 330 0.99 5.49 -14.69
N LEU A 331 -0.34 5.32 -14.84
CA LEU A 331 -1.08 5.82 -16.00
C LEU A 331 -1.29 7.34 -15.98
N PHE A 332 -1.39 7.93 -14.79
CA PHE A 332 -1.72 9.35 -14.62
C PHE A 332 -0.59 10.16 -13.99
N ASN A 333 0.52 9.52 -13.63
CA ASN A 333 1.65 10.16 -12.93
C ASN A 333 1.17 11.01 -11.74
N THR A 334 0.38 10.42 -10.86
CA THR A 334 -0.25 11.09 -9.72
C THR A 334 0.21 10.51 -8.39
N PRO A 335 0.65 11.36 -7.43
CA PRO A 335 0.84 10.91 -6.05
C PRO A 335 -0.48 10.81 -5.28
N ILE A 336 -1.59 11.31 -5.85
CA ILE A 336 -2.92 11.30 -5.23
C ILE A 336 -3.71 10.11 -5.78
N SER A 337 -4.06 9.16 -4.92
CA SER A 337 -4.89 7.99 -5.27
C SER A 337 -5.84 7.67 -4.11
N PRO A 338 -7.08 7.26 -4.40
CA PRO A 338 -7.70 7.03 -5.71
C PRO A 338 -8.30 8.32 -6.32
N ILE A 339 -7.68 8.90 -7.34
CA ILE A 339 -8.15 10.14 -7.97
C ILE A 339 -9.32 9.89 -8.93
N SER A 340 -9.29 8.80 -9.70
CA SER A 340 -10.34 8.46 -10.66
C SER A 340 -11.65 8.02 -9.99
N GLN A 341 -11.61 7.63 -8.71
CA GLN A 341 -12.78 7.27 -7.91
C GLN A 341 -13.26 8.39 -6.99
N SER A 342 -12.54 9.51 -6.96
CA SER A 342 -12.93 10.69 -6.21
C SER A 342 -14.03 11.46 -6.94
N ARG A 343 -14.53 12.53 -6.32
CA ARG A 343 -15.45 13.48 -6.95
C ARG A 343 -14.93 14.09 -8.27
N TYR A 344 -13.65 13.91 -8.60
CA TYR A 344 -13.05 14.37 -9.83
C TYR A 344 -13.05 13.31 -10.93
N GLY A 345 -13.32 12.05 -10.60
CA GLY A 345 -13.28 10.92 -11.54
C GLY A 345 -14.23 10.99 -12.72
N HIS A 346 -15.31 11.79 -12.60
CA HIS A 346 -16.24 12.06 -13.71
C HIS A 346 -15.65 12.97 -14.78
N ARG A 347 -14.48 13.56 -14.55
CA ARG A 347 -13.79 14.47 -15.46
C ARG A 347 -12.69 13.76 -16.23
N SER A 348 -12.28 14.42 -17.27
CA SER A 348 -11.15 14.07 -18.09
C SER A 348 -9.91 14.75 -17.51
N PHE A 349 -8.92 13.96 -17.11
CA PHE A 349 -7.67 14.47 -16.56
C PHE A 349 -6.72 14.96 -17.66
N GLY A 350 -6.29 16.21 -17.58
CA GLY A 350 -5.26 16.78 -18.47
C GLY A 350 -3.87 16.16 -18.25
N PHE A 351 -3.70 15.44 -17.15
CA PHE A 351 -2.45 14.77 -16.77
C PHE A 351 -2.43 13.28 -17.09
N SER A 352 -3.45 12.71 -17.73
CA SER A 352 -3.44 11.31 -18.15
C SER A 352 -2.45 11.08 -19.29
N SER A 353 -1.49 10.17 -19.08
CA SER A 353 -0.52 9.78 -20.11
C SER A 353 -1.19 9.08 -21.29
N MET A 354 -2.26 8.33 -21.07
CA MET A 354 -2.97 7.63 -22.13
C MET A 354 -3.54 8.57 -23.20
N ARG A 355 -3.99 9.77 -22.79
CA ARG A 355 -4.51 10.77 -23.74
C ARG A 355 -3.47 11.28 -24.72
N GLU A 356 -2.20 11.29 -24.36
CA GLU A 356 -1.12 11.72 -25.24
C GLU A 356 -0.96 10.71 -26.39
N PHE A 357 -0.97 9.41 -26.06
CA PHE A 357 -0.89 8.35 -27.07
C PHE A 357 -2.17 8.24 -27.91
N GLN A 358 -3.35 8.43 -27.31
CA GLN A 358 -4.61 8.50 -28.07
C GLN A 358 -4.58 9.64 -29.11
N ARG A 359 -4.10 10.84 -28.71
CA ARG A 359 -3.94 11.99 -29.64
C ARG A 359 -2.89 11.73 -30.72
N ALA A 360 -1.88 10.93 -30.43
CA ALA A 360 -0.87 10.51 -31.40
C ALA A 360 -1.40 9.44 -32.40
N GLY A 361 -2.66 9.02 -32.28
CA GLY A 361 -3.30 8.09 -33.22
C GLY A 361 -3.35 6.63 -32.79
N TYR A 362 -2.94 6.31 -31.56
CA TYR A 362 -3.08 4.96 -31.00
C TYR A 362 -4.54 4.58 -30.73
N LYS A 363 -4.91 3.33 -31.00
CA LYS A 363 -6.06 2.67 -30.38
C LYS A 363 -5.62 2.30 -28.94
N THR A 364 -6.25 2.88 -27.94
CA THR A 364 -5.86 2.70 -26.55
C THR A 364 -6.82 1.73 -25.86
N VAL A 365 -6.30 0.62 -25.32
CA VAL A 365 -7.10 -0.46 -24.75
C VAL A 365 -6.60 -0.81 -23.37
N PHE A 366 -7.53 -0.98 -22.41
CA PHE A 366 -7.27 -1.60 -21.13
C PHE A 366 -7.86 -3.01 -21.12
N LEU A 367 -7.07 -4.00 -20.72
CA LEU A 367 -7.44 -5.41 -20.66
C LEU A 367 -7.05 -5.98 -19.30
N THR A 368 -7.96 -6.68 -18.64
CA THR A 368 -7.67 -7.35 -17.39
C THR A 368 -8.22 -8.77 -17.35
N SER A 369 -7.54 -9.69 -16.67
CA SER A 369 -8.07 -11.00 -16.32
C SER A 369 -9.15 -10.92 -15.24
N GLY A 370 -9.26 -9.80 -14.54
CA GLY A 370 -10.30 -9.48 -13.57
C GLY A 370 -11.56 -8.88 -14.19
N THR A 371 -12.52 -8.50 -13.34
CA THR A 371 -13.73 -7.84 -13.79
C THR A 371 -13.47 -6.38 -14.17
N SER A 372 -14.05 -5.94 -15.31
CA SER A 372 -13.93 -4.55 -15.78
C SER A 372 -14.65 -3.55 -14.87
N VAL A 373 -15.63 -4.00 -14.09
CA VAL A 373 -16.36 -3.15 -13.13
C VAL A 373 -15.60 -2.91 -11.83
N TRP A 374 -14.48 -3.64 -11.62
CA TRP A 374 -13.62 -3.40 -10.47
C TRP A 374 -13.16 -1.95 -10.42
N ARG A 375 -13.39 -1.31 -9.28
CA ARG A 375 -13.05 0.11 -9.11
C ARG A 375 -13.66 1.04 -10.16
N ASN A 376 -14.79 0.67 -10.79
CA ASN A 376 -15.44 1.43 -11.85
C ASN A 376 -14.48 1.81 -13.02
N VAL A 377 -13.53 0.92 -13.32
CA VAL A 377 -12.55 1.12 -14.40
C VAL A 377 -13.27 1.29 -15.75
N ASP A 378 -14.32 0.47 -16.00
CA ASP A 378 -15.19 0.54 -17.18
C ASP A 378 -15.85 1.92 -17.38
N ILE A 379 -16.12 2.65 -16.30
CA ILE A 379 -16.75 3.98 -16.33
C ILE A 379 -15.71 5.10 -16.39
N ASN A 380 -14.63 4.96 -15.61
CA ASN A 380 -13.68 6.06 -15.38
C ASN A 380 -12.57 6.11 -16.43
N PHE A 381 -12.03 4.96 -16.87
CA PHE A 381 -10.89 4.93 -17.77
C PHE A 381 -11.19 5.42 -19.20
N PRO A 382 -12.38 5.20 -19.79
CA PRO A 382 -12.72 5.84 -21.07
C PRO A 382 -12.58 7.35 -21.05
N ARG A 383 -12.93 7.99 -19.92
CA ARG A 383 -12.74 9.43 -19.72
C ARG A 383 -11.27 9.84 -19.66
N GLN A 384 -10.38 8.89 -19.36
CA GLN A 384 -8.93 9.11 -19.22
C GLN A 384 -8.14 8.75 -20.49
N GLY A 385 -8.82 8.50 -21.60
CA GLY A 385 -8.20 8.29 -22.89
C GLY A 385 -8.01 6.82 -23.26
N PHE A 386 -8.88 5.92 -22.75
CA PHE A 386 -8.99 4.56 -23.24
C PHE A 386 -10.19 4.45 -24.20
N ASP A 387 -9.95 3.91 -25.39
CA ASP A 387 -10.99 3.68 -26.41
C ASP A 387 -11.84 2.45 -26.09
N ALA A 388 -11.26 1.44 -25.45
CA ALA A 388 -11.95 0.21 -25.04
C ALA A 388 -11.43 -0.35 -23.71
N ILE A 389 -12.33 -0.99 -22.97
CA ILE A 389 -12.06 -1.68 -21.71
C ILE A 389 -12.58 -3.11 -21.83
N TYR A 390 -11.72 -4.10 -21.60
CA TYR A 390 -12.08 -5.52 -21.62
C TYR A 390 -11.71 -6.18 -20.29
N GLY A 391 -12.64 -6.96 -19.75
CA GLY A 391 -12.47 -7.73 -18.53
C GLY A 391 -12.84 -9.21 -18.72
N PHE A 392 -12.87 -9.96 -17.62
CA PHE A 392 -13.15 -11.39 -17.65
C PHE A 392 -14.51 -11.73 -18.29
N GLU A 393 -15.48 -10.82 -18.24
CA GLU A 393 -16.81 -11.00 -18.84
C GLU A 393 -16.66 -11.22 -20.35
N CYS A 394 -15.94 -10.33 -21.01
CA CYS A 394 -15.65 -10.43 -22.44
C CYS A 394 -14.82 -11.69 -22.76
N LEU A 395 -13.84 -12.01 -21.92
CA LEU A 395 -12.98 -13.18 -22.11
C LEU A 395 -13.76 -14.50 -21.97
N LYS A 396 -14.71 -14.57 -21.01
CA LYS A 396 -15.60 -15.73 -20.86
C LYS A 396 -16.57 -15.88 -22.02
N GLU A 397 -17.10 -14.80 -22.54
CA GLU A 397 -17.94 -14.84 -23.74
C GLU A 397 -17.16 -15.38 -24.93
N ARG A 398 -15.90 -14.96 -25.09
CA ARG A 398 -15.05 -15.32 -26.24
C ARG A 398 -14.50 -16.74 -26.17
N TYR A 399 -14.02 -17.19 -25.00
CA TYR A 399 -13.32 -18.46 -24.87
C TYR A 399 -14.12 -19.58 -24.22
N GLY A 400 -15.30 -19.28 -23.70
CA GLY A 400 -16.25 -20.23 -23.15
C GLY A 400 -16.65 -19.95 -21.71
N LYS A 401 -17.94 -20.13 -21.44
CA LYS A 401 -18.53 -19.84 -20.12
C LYS A 401 -18.04 -20.77 -19.01
N ASN A 402 -17.46 -21.93 -19.37
CA ASN A 402 -16.99 -22.94 -18.42
C ASN A 402 -15.52 -22.74 -17.97
N ILE A 403 -14.89 -21.63 -18.36
CA ILE A 403 -13.54 -21.30 -17.87
C ILE A 403 -13.57 -21.22 -16.34
N GLU A 404 -12.63 -21.89 -15.70
CA GLU A 404 -12.43 -21.80 -14.25
C GLU A 404 -12.23 -20.32 -13.86
N ALA A 405 -13.09 -19.82 -12.99
CA ALA A 405 -12.95 -18.47 -12.46
C ALA A 405 -12.48 -18.55 -10.99
N GLY A 406 -11.45 -17.79 -10.68
CA GLY A 406 -11.03 -17.53 -9.31
C GLY A 406 -11.87 -16.44 -8.64
N THR A 407 -11.48 -16.04 -7.44
CA THR A 407 -12.15 -14.97 -6.68
C THR A 407 -12.05 -13.62 -7.39
N TRP A 408 -10.94 -13.34 -8.07
CA TRP A 408 -10.63 -12.04 -8.65
C TRP A 408 -10.74 -11.98 -10.19
N GLY A 409 -10.88 -13.13 -10.82
CA GLY A 409 -10.97 -13.19 -12.29
C GLY A 409 -10.76 -14.58 -12.84
N ILE A 410 -10.31 -14.65 -14.07
CA ILE A 410 -9.95 -15.88 -14.78
C ILE A 410 -8.42 -15.99 -14.91
N PRO A 411 -7.89 -17.19 -15.24
CA PRO A 411 -6.46 -17.36 -15.43
C PRO A 411 -5.86 -16.37 -16.45
N ASP A 412 -4.69 -15.81 -16.11
CA ASP A 412 -4.04 -14.75 -16.90
C ASP A 412 -3.71 -15.16 -18.34
N GLU A 413 -3.54 -16.46 -18.61
CA GLU A 413 -3.32 -16.99 -19.97
C GLU A 413 -4.41 -16.58 -20.98
N TYR A 414 -5.67 -16.48 -20.53
CA TYR A 414 -6.78 -16.03 -21.40
C TYR A 414 -6.69 -14.54 -21.73
N MET A 415 -6.24 -13.73 -20.76
CA MET A 415 -5.95 -12.31 -21.00
C MET A 415 -4.84 -12.16 -22.03
N PHE A 416 -3.75 -12.91 -21.88
CA PHE A 416 -2.62 -12.85 -22.81
C PHE A 416 -2.98 -13.38 -24.20
N ARG A 417 -3.80 -14.41 -24.29
CA ARG A 417 -4.33 -14.88 -25.57
C ARG A 417 -5.14 -13.80 -26.28
N TYR A 418 -5.98 -13.08 -25.55
CA TYR A 418 -6.74 -11.97 -26.15
C TYR A 418 -5.85 -10.79 -26.52
N ALA A 419 -4.81 -10.52 -25.75
CA ALA A 419 -3.80 -9.53 -26.08
C ALA A 419 -3.12 -9.82 -27.45
N GLN A 420 -2.80 -11.09 -27.72
CA GLN A 420 -2.26 -11.50 -29.03
C GLN A 420 -3.26 -11.30 -30.16
N GLU A 421 -4.56 -11.54 -29.93
CA GLU A 421 -5.59 -11.29 -30.92
C GLU A 421 -5.75 -9.81 -31.23
N LEU A 422 -5.69 -8.93 -30.22
CA LEU A 422 -5.72 -7.48 -30.39
C LEU A 422 -4.50 -6.96 -31.16
N LEU A 423 -3.32 -7.54 -30.95
CA LEU A 423 -2.14 -7.21 -31.75
C LEU A 423 -2.32 -7.58 -33.23
N LYS A 424 -2.85 -8.78 -33.50
CA LYS A 424 -3.17 -9.19 -34.90
C LYS A 424 -4.23 -8.31 -35.55
N GLU A 425 -5.22 -7.86 -34.77
CA GLU A 425 -6.23 -6.92 -35.23
C GLU A 425 -5.61 -5.57 -35.60
N SER A 426 -4.74 -5.03 -34.73
CA SER A 426 -4.01 -3.79 -34.98
C SER A 426 -3.20 -3.84 -36.27
N GLU A 427 -2.49 -4.95 -36.52
CA GLU A 427 -1.74 -5.16 -37.77
C GLU A 427 -2.65 -5.14 -38.99
N ARG A 428 -3.78 -5.87 -38.93
CA ARG A 428 -4.76 -5.93 -40.01
C ARG A 428 -5.40 -4.57 -40.31
N GLU A 429 -5.68 -3.78 -39.28
CA GLU A 429 -6.25 -2.44 -39.39
C GLU A 429 -5.21 -1.37 -39.75
N GLY A 430 -3.94 -1.67 -39.61
CA GLY A 430 -2.85 -0.71 -39.81
C GLY A 430 -2.84 0.45 -38.81
N LYS A 431 -3.53 0.29 -37.66
CA LYS A 431 -3.64 1.30 -36.59
C LYS A 431 -2.82 0.85 -35.39
N PRO A 432 -1.86 1.67 -34.90
CA PRO A 432 -1.03 1.27 -33.77
C PRO A 432 -1.86 1.11 -32.49
N LEU A 433 -1.57 0.05 -31.73
CA LEU A 433 -2.24 -0.31 -30.48
C LEU A 433 -1.40 0.10 -29.28
N PHE A 434 -1.99 0.78 -28.31
CA PHE A 434 -1.46 0.88 -26.95
C PHE A 434 -2.35 0.04 -26.03
N LEU A 435 -1.87 -1.13 -25.65
CA LEU A 435 -2.56 -2.08 -24.79
C LEU A 435 -1.97 -2.02 -23.37
N VAL A 436 -2.82 -1.80 -22.38
CA VAL A 436 -2.47 -1.95 -20.95
C VAL A 436 -3.12 -3.21 -20.42
N CYS A 437 -2.32 -4.18 -19.97
CA CYS A 437 -2.78 -5.43 -19.37
C CYS A 437 -2.61 -5.38 -17.87
N LEU A 438 -3.63 -5.81 -17.10
CA LEU A 438 -3.57 -6.00 -15.63
C LEU A 438 -3.92 -7.45 -15.29
N SER A 439 -2.95 -8.19 -14.74
CA SER A 439 -3.15 -9.58 -14.30
C SER A 439 -3.81 -9.66 -12.92
N THR A 440 -4.36 -10.83 -12.57
CA THR A 440 -5.01 -11.05 -11.26
C THR A 440 -4.71 -12.40 -10.63
N THR A 441 -4.09 -13.36 -11.32
CA THR A 441 -3.99 -14.74 -10.82
C THR A 441 -3.11 -14.86 -9.58
N ASN A 442 -2.07 -14.02 -9.44
CA ASN A 442 -1.19 -14.05 -8.26
C ASN A 442 -1.76 -13.26 -7.06
N HIS A 443 -3.09 -13.15 -6.97
CA HIS A 443 -3.81 -12.52 -5.86
C HIS A 443 -4.35 -13.57 -4.87
N PRO A 444 -4.42 -13.30 -3.56
CA PRO A 444 -5.12 -14.17 -2.61
C PRO A 444 -6.59 -14.44 -2.99
N PRO A 445 -7.10 -15.65 -2.78
CA PRO A 445 -6.44 -16.86 -2.29
C PRO A 445 -5.57 -17.47 -3.39
N TYR A 446 -4.31 -17.71 -3.06
CA TYR A 446 -3.30 -18.19 -4.01
C TYR A 446 -3.63 -19.58 -4.52
N LYS A 447 -4.15 -19.70 -5.74
CA LYS A 447 -4.54 -20.94 -6.37
C LYS A 447 -4.17 -20.92 -7.86
N THR A 448 -3.33 -21.84 -8.27
CA THR A 448 -3.04 -22.05 -9.70
C THR A 448 -4.24 -22.66 -10.42
N PRO A 449 -4.43 -22.39 -11.71
CA PRO A 449 -5.45 -23.04 -12.52
C PRO A 449 -5.31 -24.57 -12.55
N THR A 450 -6.44 -25.25 -12.63
CA THR A 450 -6.48 -26.71 -12.74
C THR A 450 -5.72 -27.17 -13.99
N GLY A 451 -4.78 -28.11 -13.80
CA GLY A 451 -3.95 -28.67 -14.89
C GLY A 451 -2.62 -27.98 -15.11
N TYR A 452 -2.35 -26.84 -14.48
CA TYR A 452 -1.02 -26.24 -14.54
C TYR A 452 0.02 -27.16 -13.89
N GLN A 453 1.09 -27.42 -14.61
CA GLN A 453 2.19 -28.27 -14.13
C GLN A 453 3.26 -27.40 -13.47
N VAL A 454 3.24 -27.35 -12.15
CA VAL A 454 4.21 -26.60 -11.35
C VAL A 454 5.61 -27.16 -11.56
N LYS A 455 6.54 -26.31 -12.00
CA LYS A 455 7.97 -26.63 -12.11
C LYS A 455 8.62 -26.64 -10.73
N PRO A 456 9.84 -27.21 -10.57
CA PRO A 456 10.49 -27.30 -9.26
C PRO A 456 10.58 -25.95 -8.55
N LEU A 457 10.13 -25.90 -7.30
CA LEU A 457 10.20 -24.75 -6.41
C LEU A 457 10.83 -25.15 -5.08
N SER A 458 11.75 -24.32 -4.58
CA SER A 458 12.45 -24.52 -3.32
C SER A 458 12.25 -23.34 -2.37
N TYR A 459 11.58 -23.60 -1.24
CA TYR A 459 11.43 -22.62 -0.18
C TYR A 459 12.79 -22.20 0.41
N GLU A 460 13.77 -23.08 0.43
CA GLU A 460 15.12 -22.83 0.97
C GLU A 460 15.92 -21.86 0.11
N ALA A 461 15.64 -21.81 -1.18
CA ALA A 461 16.27 -20.86 -2.11
C ALA A 461 15.78 -19.40 -1.94
N LEU A 462 14.72 -19.18 -1.15
CA LEU A 462 14.24 -17.82 -0.87
C LEU A 462 15.18 -17.07 0.08
N PRO A 463 15.19 -15.73 0.02
CA PRO A 463 15.95 -14.87 0.93
C PRO A 463 15.70 -15.19 2.41
N VAL A 464 16.67 -14.81 3.26
CA VAL A 464 16.59 -15.05 4.72
C VAL A 464 15.44 -14.34 5.42
N TRP A 465 14.89 -13.29 4.80
CA TRP A 465 13.69 -12.55 5.28
C TRP A 465 12.36 -13.16 4.79
N LYS A 466 12.37 -14.40 4.31
CA LYS A 466 11.14 -15.13 3.99
C LYS A 466 10.28 -15.42 5.22
N THR A 467 8.97 -15.50 5.03
CA THR A 467 8.02 -15.91 6.08
C THR A 467 8.35 -17.30 6.61
N ARG A 468 8.01 -17.55 7.88
CA ARG A 468 8.16 -18.89 8.49
C ARG A 468 7.07 -19.87 8.07
N ASP A 469 5.96 -19.40 7.50
CA ASP A 469 4.89 -20.27 6.98
C ASP A 469 5.23 -20.77 5.58
N SER A 470 5.88 -21.93 5.52
CA SER A 470 6.29 -22.56 4.26
C SER A 470 5.11 -22.99 3.38
N LYS A 471 3.91 -23.22 3.95
CA LYS A 471 2.73 -23.61 3.17
C LYS A 471 2.19 -22.43 2.38
N ILE A 472 2.03 -21.28 3.05
CA ILE A 472 1.60 -20.05 2.36
C ILE A 472 2.64 -19.60 1.35
N ALA A 473 3.93 -19.68 1.69
CA ALA A 473 5.01 -19.39 0.77
C ALA A 473 4.93 -20.26 -0.49
N ARG A 474 4.68 -21.57 -0.33
CA ARG A 474 4.55 -22.50 -1.46
C ARG A 474 3.42 -22.10 -2.40
N SER A 475 2.23 -21.82 -1.88
CA SER A 475 1.08 -21.40 -2.70
C SER A 475 1.34 -20.09 -3.45
N ILE A 476 2.02 -19.13 -2.82
CA ILE A 476 2.40 -17.87 -3.46
C ILE A 476 3.44 -18.11 -4.57
N MET A 477 4.44 -18.95 -4.33
CA MET A 477 5.46 -19.29 -5.33
C MET A 477 4.84 -19.98 -6.55
N GLU A 478 3.86 -20.86 -6.35
CA GLU A 478 3.15 -21.55 -7.43
C GLU A 478 2.34 -20.60 -8.30
N THR A 479 1.59 -19.68 -7.69
CA THR A 479 0.82 -18.67 -8.45
C THR A 479 1.71 -17.64 -9.11
N TYR A 480 2.82 -17.24 -8.45
CA TYR A 480 3.82 -16.37 -9.05
C TYR A 480 4.48 -17.00 -10.27
N GLN A 481 4.87 -18.30 -10.16
CA GLN A 481 5.41 -19.06 -11.28
C GLN A 481 4.41 -19.10 -12.45
N TYR A 482 3.14 -19.46 -12.18
CA TYR A 482 2.11 -19.52 -13.20
C TYR A 482 1.92 -18.16 -13.92
N ALA A 483 1.81 -17.07 -13.17
CA ALA A 483 1.64 -15.74 -13.73
C ALA A 483 2.84 -15.32 -14.58
N SER A 484 4.06 -15.57 -14.09
CA SER A 484 5.31 -15.31 -14.81
C SER A 484 5.45 -16.19 -16.05
N ASP A 485 5.12 -17.48 -15.94
CA ASP A 485 5.14 -18.44 -17.07
C ASP A 485 4.17 -18.00 -18.18
N SER A 486 2.95 -17.57 -17.82
CA SER A 486 1.94 -17.06 -18.75
C SER A 486 2.42 -15.78 -19.47
N LEU A 487 3.06 -14.85 -18.75
CA LEU A 487 3.68 -13.67 -19.35
C LEU A 487 4.82 -14.05 -20.31
N GLY A 488 5.67 -15.01 -19.90
CA GLY A 488 6.77 -15.50 -20.70
C GLY A 488 6.29 -16.10 -22.03
N HIS A 489 5.29 -16.95 -21.98
CA HIS A 489 4.65 -17.50 -23.19
C HIS A 489 4.05 -16.41 -24.06
N PHE A 490 3.34 -15.43 -23.48
CA PHE A 490 2.83 -14.30 -24.27
C PHE A 490 3.94 -13.62 -25.07
N ILE A 491 5.08 -13.32 -24.46
CA ILE A 491 6.20 -12.62 -25.11
C ILE A 491 6.86 -13.49 -26.19
N LEU A 492 7.05 -14.79 -25.92
CA LEU A 492 7.73 -15.71 -26.82
C LEU A 492 6.87 -16.13 -28.02
N ASP A 493 5.57 -16.29 -27.81
CA ASP A 493 4.63 -16.79 -28.80
C ASP A 493 4.11 -15.69 -29.75
N ILE A 494 4.41 -14.42 -29.49
CA ILE A 494 4.14 -13.34 -30.46
C ILE A 494 4.99 -13.61 -31.72
N PRO A 495 4.38 -13.64 -32.92
CA PRO A 495 5.12 -13.80 -34.17
C PRO A 495 6.27 -12.80 -34.28
N LYS A 496 7.38 -13.22 -34.88
CA LYS A 496 8.59 -12.40 -34.96
C LYS A 496 8.32 -11.03 -35.59
N GLU A 497 7.55 -11.01 -36.66
CA GLU A 497 7.19 -9.81 -37.44
C GLU A 497 6.42 -8.81 -36.54
N THR A 498 5.44 -9.30 -35.76
CA THR A 498 4.67 -8.50 -34.78
C THR A 498 5.55 -7.99 -33.68
N ARG A 499 6.44 -8.84 -33.15
CA ARG A 499 7.37 -8.48 -32.06
C ARG A 499 8.39 -7.42 -32.51
N GLU A 500 8.85 -7.47 -33.74
CA GLU A 500 9.75 -6.45 -34.30
C GLU A 500 9.09 -5.08 -34.50
N GLN A 501 7.76 -5.00 -34.33
CA GLN A 501 6.96 -3.76 -34.37
C GLN A 501 6.23 -3.48 -33.06
N THR A 502 6.59 -4.14 -31.96
CA THR A 502 5.91 -4.01 -30.67
C THR A 502 6.91 -3.76 -29.54
N ILE A 503 6.73 -2.66 -28.82
CA ILE A 503 7.42 -2.42 -27.56
C ILE A 503 6.60 -3.10 -26.46
N ILE A 504 7.23 -4.00 -25.69
CA ILE A 504 6.62 -4.65 -24.54
C ILE A 504 7.30 -4.13 -23.28
N VAL A 505 6.51 -3.60 -22.33
CA VAL A 505 6.94 -3.24 -20.99
C VAL A 505 6.22 -4.13 -20.01
N ALA A 506 6.92 -4.79 -19.10
CA ALA A 506 6.31 -5.60 -18.06
C ALA A 506 6.90 -5.26 -16.69
N THR A 507 6.04 -5.16 -15.68
CA THR A 507 6.43 -4.85 -14.30
C THR A 507 5.40 -5.40 -13.33
N GLY A 508 5.77 -5.51 -12.04
CA GLY A 508 4.78 -5.76 -10.98
C GLY A 508 4.10 -4.47 -10.54
N ASP A 509 2.84 -4.53 -10.15
CA ASP A 509 2.12 -3.38 -9.58
C ASP A 509 2.69 -2.98 -8.21
N HIS A 510 3.07 -3.96 -7.42
CA HIS A 510 3.75 -3.85 -6.13
C HIS A 510 4.52 -5.14 -5.83
N ASN A 511 5.27 -5.13 -4.73
CA ASN A 511 5.99 -6.31 -4.27
C ASN A 511 5.03 -7.42 -3.79
N THR A 512 5.50 -8.67 -3.87
CA THR A 512 4.78 -9.84 -3.36
C THR A 512 4.62 -9.74 -1.85
N ARG A 513 3.36 -9.79 -1.38
CA ARG A 513 3.03 -9.70 0.04
C ARG A 513 3.04 -11.07 0.71
N THR A 514 3.06 -11.07 2.05
CA THR A 514 2.93 -12.25 2.91
C THR A 514 4.03 -13.31 2.82
N ILE A 515 4.83 -13.32 1.77
CA ILE A 515 5.93 -14.27 1.61
C ILE A 515 7.25 -13.78 2.21
N PHE A 516 7.41 -12.46 2.35
CA PHE A 516 8.61 -11.83 2.89
C PHE A 516 8.27 -10.90 4.06
N GLU A 517 9.10 -10.96 5.09
CA GLU A 517 9.07 -10.11 6.27
C GLU A 517 10.26 -9.16 6.20
N TYR A 518 10.04 -7.93 5.76
CA TYR A 518 11.12 -6.97 5.62
C TYR A 518 11.46 -6.33 6.97
N PRO A 519 12.74 -6.41 7.42
CA PRO A 519 13.17 -5.63 8.58
C PRO A 519 12.99 -4.14 8.27
N ALA A 520 12.39 -3.43 9.19
CA ALA A 520 12.00 -2.04 9.01
C ALA A 520 13.14 -1.20 8.42
N SER A 521 12.87 -0.53 7.31
CA SER A 521 13.72 0.40 6.57
C SER A 521 15.07 -0.12 6.02
N SER A 522 15.56 -1.29 6.45
CA SER A 522 16.85 -1.78 5.97
C SER A 522 16.83 -2.41 4.58
N LEU A 523 15.65 -2.74 4.07
CA LEU A 523 15.44 -3.39 2.76
C LEU A 523 14.38 -2.65 1.92
N LEU A 524 14.41 -1.32 1.91
CA LEU A 524 13.45 -0.49 1.15
C LEU A 524 13.40 -0.83 -0.34
N ASN A 525 14.55 -1.14 -0.94
CA ASN A 525 14.67 -1.55 -2.34
C ASN A 525 14.09 -2.93 -2.64
N HIS A 526 13.88 -3.75 -1.61
CA HIS A 526 13.18 -5.03 -1.71
C HIS A 526 11.70 -4.87 -1.37
N GLN A 527 11.39 -4.18 -0.27
CA GLN A 527 10.01 -3.98 0.19
C GLN A 527 9.11 -3.30 -0.87
N PHE A 528 9.66 -2.38 -1.65
CA PHE A 528 8.96 -1.68 -2.74
C PHE A 528 9.47 -2.09 -4.13
N GLY A 529 10.38 -3.06 -4.18
CA GLY A 529 11.05 -3.50 -5.40
C GLY A 529 10.16 -4.33 -6.30
N VAL A 530 10.15 -3.98 -7.58
CA VAL A 530 9.52 -4.71 -8.67
C VAL A 530 10.49 -4.81 -9.84
N PRO A 531 10.49 -5.90 -10.64
CA PRO A 531 11.26 -5.92 -11.87
C PRO A 531 10.63 -4.96 -12.89
N LEU A 532 11.44 -4.34 -13.72
CA LEU A 532 11.00 -3.55 -14.86
C LEU A 532 11.69 -4.08 -16.12
N PHE A 533 10.90 -4.68 -16.99
CA PHE A 533 11.35 -5.30 -18.23
C PHE A 533 10.92 -4.49 -19.43
N PHE A 534 11.85 -4.27 -20.38
CA PHE A 534 11.58 -3.65 -21.66
C PHE A 534 12.07 -4.55 -22.80
N SER A 535 11.15 -5.02 -23.65
CA SER A 535 11.49 -5.59 -24.96
C SER A 535 11.25 -4.52 -26.01
N VAL A 536 12.32 -3.88 -26.44
CA VAL A 536 12.28 -2.80 -27.43
C VAL A 536 12.90 -3.30 -28.73
N PRO A 537 12.18 -3.27 -29.86
CA PRO A 537 12.74 -3.67 -31.15
C PRO A 537 13.96 -2.83 -31.54
N LYS A 538 14.88 -3.43 -32.28
CA LYS A 538 16.16 -2.80 -32.65
C LYS A 538 16.02 -1.40 -33.26
N ALA A 539 14.93 -1.15 -33.98
CA ALA A 539 14.67 0.13 -34.61
C ALA A 539 14.47 1.29 -33.61
N TRP A 540 14.05 1.01 -32.40
CA TRP A 540 13.81 2.01 -31.33
C TRP A 540 14.76 1.84 -30.14
N ARG A 541 15.47 0.69 -30.03
CA ARG A 541 16.31 0.37 -28.89
C ARG A 541 17.64 1.12 -28.97
N PRO A 542 17.99 1.89 -27.92
CA PRO A 542 19.31 2.48 -27.81
C PRO A 542 20.43 1.42 -27.72
N THR A 543 21.63 1.77 -28.17
CA THR A 543 22.80 0.91 -28.08
C THR A 543 23.35 0.90 -26.63
N ASN A 544 23.72 -0.28 -26.15
CA ASN A 544 24.38 -0.48 -24.85
C ASN A 544 23.62 0.11 -23.64
N PRO A 545 22.41 -0.34 -23.34
CA PRO A 545 21.67 0.12 -22.17
C PRO A 545 22.37 -0.27 -20.86
N ASP A 546 22.46 0.66 -19.90
CA ASP A 546 22.88 0.34 -18.54
C ASP A 546 21.69 -0.09 -17.69
N THR A 547 21.49 -1.40 -17.56
CA THR A 547 20.38 -1.99 -16.79
C THR A 547 20.60 -2.00 -15.27
N ARG A 548 21.77 -1.54 -14.79
CA ARG A 548 22.06 -1.43 -13.35
C ARG A 548 21.58 -0.12 -12.75
N LYS A 549 21.12 0.82 -13.56
CA LYS A 549 20.59 2.10 -13.11
C LYS A 549 19.39 1.93 -12.18
N TRP A 550 19.24 2.90 -11.29
CA TRP A 550 18.04 3.08 -10.50
C TRP A 550 16.94 3.73 -11.35
N VAL A 551 15.86 3.01 -11.56
CA VAL A 551 14.69 3.40 -12.35
C VAL A 551 13.42 3.01 -11.62
N GLY A 552 12.24 3.22 -12.22
CA GLY A 552 10.98 2.74 -11.64
C GLY A 552 9.78 3.01 -12.52
N HIS A 553 8.60 2.78 -12.00
CA HIS A 553 7.34 3.08 -12.70
C HIS A 553 7.26 4.53 -13.17
N PHE A 554 7.89 5.43 -12.42
CA PHE A 554 7.91 6.86 -12.72
C PHE A 554 8.57 7.18 -14.06
N ASP A 555 9.42 6.27 -14.56
CA ASP A 555 10.21 6.42 -15.78
C ASP A 555 9.59 5.77 -17.01
N VAL A 556 8.53 4.94 -16.85
CA VAL A 556 7.93 4.16 -17.95
C VAL A 556 7.36 5.06 -19.04
N PHE A 557 6.43 5.95 -18.71
CA PHE A 557 5.81 6.83 -19.71
C PHE A 557 6.76 7.87 -20.31
N PRO A 558 7.67 8.49 -19.53
CA PRO A 558 8.75 9.31 -20.11
C PRO A 558 9.60 8.56 -21.13
N THR A 559 9.97 7.31 -20.85
CA THR A 559 10.70 6.45 -21.79
C THR A 559 9.91 6.18 -23.07
N LEU A 560 8.64 5.75 -22.92
CA LEU A 560 7.78 5.48 -24.08
C LEU A 560 7.53 6.73 -24.93
N ARG A 561 7.31 7.88 -24.29
CA ARG A 561 7.14 9.16 -24.99
C ARG A 561 8.36 9.52 -25.81
N GLU A 562 9.55 9.42 -25.24
CA GLU A 562 10.77 9.74 -25.93
C GLU A 562 11.06 8.75 -27.09
N LEU A 563 10.92 7.45 -26.84
CA LEU A 563 11.16 6.43 -27.87
C LEU A 563 10.18 6.54 -29.06
N VAL A 564 8.91 6.87 -28.78
CA VAL A 564 7.83 6.71 -29.75
C VAL A 564 7.30 8.05 -30.26
N LEU A 565 7.02 9.01 -29.36
CA LEU A 565 6.45 10.31 -29.73
C LEU A 565 7.51 11.36 -30.06
N LYS A 566 8.80 11.05 -29.83
CA LYS A 566 9.92 11.98 -30.02
C LYS A 566 9.79 13.27 -29.20
N GLU A 567 9.16 13.16 -28.02
CA GLU A 567 9.00 14.27 -27.09
C GLU A 567 9.84 14.00 -25.85
N PRO A 568 10.66 14.97 -25.40
CA PRO A 568 11.46 14.78 -24.19
C PRO A 568 10.55 14.67 -22.97
N ALA A 569 11.01 13.94 -21.95
CA ALA A 569 10.34 13.92 -20.65
C ALA A 569 10.25 15.35 -20.09
N ARG A 570 9.13 15.66 -19.44
CA ARG A 570 8.97 16.95 -18.75
C ARG A 570 9.85 16.95 -17.50
N ALA A 571 10.38 18.09 -17.13
CA ALA A 571 11.33 18.21 -16.01
C ALA A 571 10.85 17.59 -14.69
N PHE A 572 9.52 17.61 -14.43
CA PHE A 572 8.91 17.05 -13.22
C PHE A 572 8.54 15.57 -13.34
N GLU A 573 8.70 14.95 -14.49
CA GLU A 573 8.44 13.52 -14.72
C GLU A 573 9.72 12.71 -14.45
N GLY A 574 9.60 11.39 -14.55
CA GLY A 574 10.74 10.49 -14.61
C GLY A 574 11.64 10.73 -15.81
N ARG A 575 12.58 9.85 -16.01
CA ARG A 575 13.58 9.93 -17.06
C ARG A 575 13.41 8.80 -18.05
N ASN A 576 14.01 8.93 -19.21
CA ASN A 576 14.19 7.80 -20.10
C ASN A 576 15.14 6.79 -19.43
N VAL A 577 14.70 5.54 -19.22
CA VAL A 577 15.55 4.49 -18.63
C VAL A 577 16.82 4.23 -19.43
N TYR A 578 16.81 4.54 -20.70
CA TYR A 578 17.95 4.43 -21.63
C TYR A 578 18.79 5.71 -21.71
N GLY A 579 18.41 6.78 -21.02
CA GLY A 579 19.19 8.03 -21.01
C GLY A 579 20.56 7.86 -20.36
N THR A 580 21.45 8.83 -20.54
CA THR A 580 22.82 8.82 -19.98
C THR A 580 22.89 9.35 -18.56
N GLU A 581 21.82 9.96 -18.05
CA GLU A 581 21.79 10.57 -16.73
C GLU A 581 21.77 9.53 -15.60
N ASP A 582 22.37 9.88 -14.47
CA ASP A 582 22.27 9.06 -13.25
C ASP A 582 20.80 8.93 -12.82
N GLY A 583 20.39 7.70 -12.57
CA GLY A 583 19.01 7.37 -12.19
C GLY A 583 18.76 7.48 -10.70
N PHE A 584 17.49 7.61 -10.34
CA PHE A 584 16.99 7.23 -9.03
C PHE A 584 15.58 6.64 -9.18
N SER A 585 15.25 5.73 -8.31
CA SER A 585 13.89 5.20 -8.19
C SER A 585 13.06 6.10 -7.28
N LEU A 586 11.82 6.40 -7.68
CA LEU A 586 10.86 7.17 -6.89
C LEU A 586 9.57 6.38 -6.71
N SER A 587 9.16 6.19 -5.46
CA SER A 587 7.85 5.69 -5.07
C SER A 587 7.09 6.77 -4.30
N PHE A 588 5.81 6.95 -4.59
CA PHE A 588 4.93 7.84 -3.83
C PHE A 588 4.37 7.17 -2.57
N SER A 589 4.73 5.90 -2.35
CA SER A 589 4.23 5.08 -1.24
C SER A 589 4.49 5.67 0.13
N TYR A 590 3.62 5.32 1.07
CA TYR A 590 3.88 5.49 2.49
C TYR A 590 4.92 4.48 2.96
N ALA A 591 6.05 4.97 3.44
CA ALA A 591 7.00 4.18 4.20
C ALA A 591 7.42 4.95 5.44
N VAL A 592 7.53 4.26 6.56
CA VAL A 592 8.13 4.78 7.80
C VAL A 592 7.56 6.13 8.21
N GLY A 593 6.22 6.24 8.25
CA GLY A 593 5.53 7.41 8.79
C GLY A 593 5.42 8.62 7.85
N GLY A 594 5.59 8.45 6.53
CA GLY A 594 5.44 9.57 5.60
C GLY A 594 5.39 9.18 4.13
N ASN A 595 5.21 10.18 3.27
CA ASN A 595 5.04 10.03 1.84
C ASN A 595 6.36 10.13 1.08
N GLY A 596 6.53 9.23 0.13
CA GLY A 596 7.61 9.23 -0.85
C GLY A 596 8.88 8.56 -0.36
N ILE A 597 9.43 7.72 -1.24
CA ILE A 597 10.71 7.02 -1.07
C ILE A 597 11.51 7.28 -2.33
N ALA A 598 12.76 7.71 -2.18
CA ALA A 598 13.70 7.84 -3.28
C ALA A 598 14.98 7.05 -2.99
N ILE A 599 15.47 6.32 -3.97
CA ILE A 599 16.67 5.48 -3.84
C ILE A 599 17.58 5.69 -5.06
N ASN A 600 18.89 5.85 -4.80
CA ASN A 600 19.93 5.81 -5.81
C ASN A 600 21.25 5.25 -5.24
N GLU A 601 22.34 5.41 -5.94
CA GLU A 601 23.67 4.93 -5.48
C GLU A 601 24.15 5.60 -4.18
N ALA A 602 23.72 6.82 -3.88
CA ALA A 602 24.08 7.50 -2.63
C ALA A 602 23.36 6.92 -1.40
N GLY A 603 22.26 6.18 -1.59
CA GLY A 603 21.46 5.60 -0.54
C GLY A 603 19.96 5.78 -0.75
N ALA A 604 19.22 5.89 0.34
CA ALA A 604 17.75 6.06 0.31
C ALA A 604 17.30 7.24 1.17
N VAL A 605 16.17 7.82 0.78
CA VAL A 605 15.43 8.82 1.55
C VAL A 605 13.98 8.37 1.66
N ALA A 606 13.49 8.20 2.87
CA ALA A 606 12.08 7.93 3.14
C ALA A 606 11.42 9.15 3.77
N ASN A 607 10.10 9.33 3.52
CA ASN A 607 9.32 10.48 3.97
C ASN A 607 9.90 11.82 3.47
N LEU A 608 9.71 12.13 2.20
CA LEU A 608 10.29 13.32 1.57
C LEU A 608 9.91 14.65 2.22
N ALA A 609 8.78 14.72 2.96
CA ALA A 609 8.37 15.91 3.72
C ALA A 609 9.17 16.07 5.03
N HIS A 610 9.38 14.98 5.76
CA HIS A 610 10.15 14.90 6.99
C HIS A 610 11.23 13.82 6.83
N PRO A 611 12.31 14.11 6.11
CA PRO A 611 13.18 13.08 5.54
C PRO A 611 13.95 12.28 6.60
N GLN A 612 13.90 10.97 6.42
CA GLN A 612 14.80 10.02 7.06
C GLN A 612 15.79 9.55 6.00
N TYR A 613 17.06 9.63 6.33
CA TYR A 613 18.15 9.33 5.43
C TYR A 613 18.80 7.99 5.78
N PHE A 614 19.16 7.24 4.75
CA PHE A 614 19.79 5.93 4.89
C PHE A 614 20.98 5.83 3.94
N VAL A 615 22.10 5.39 4.46
CA VAL A 615 23.29 5.04 3.67
C VAL A 615 23.25 3.56 3.31
N ARG A 616 23.78 3.22 2.17
CA ARG A 616 23.93 1.83 1.74
C ARG A 616 25.12 1.21 2.49
N ASN A 617 24.92 0.13 3.20
CA ASN A 617 25.94 -0.57 3.97
C ASN A 617 25.87 -2.08 3.75
N GLY A 618 27.04 -2.68 3.45
CA GLY A 618 27.25 -4.12 3.51
C GLY A 618 26.67 -4.96 2.37
N ALA A 619 26.77 -6.27 2.57
CA ALA A 619 26.25 -7.30 1.70
C ALA A 619 24.72 -7.18 1.55
N HIS A 620 24.21 -7.47 0.37
CA HIS A 620 22.78 -7.43 0.03
C HIS A 620 22.15 -6.02 -0.06
N GLY A 621 22.94 -4.93 -0.16
CA GLY A 621 22.42 -3.58 -0.39
C GLY A 621 21.51 -3.04 0.71
N ARG A 622 21.73 -3.46 1.96
CA ARG A 622 20.96 -2.99 3.12
C ARG A 622 21.15 -1.50 3.37
N PHE A 623 20.12 -0.86 3.85
CA PHE A 623 20.12 0.55 4.22
C PHE A 623 20.24 0.70 5.73
N VAL A 624 21.09 1.62 6.18
CA VAL A 624 21.30 1.95 7.58
C VAL A 624 20.93 3.41 7.81
N PRO A 625 20.09 3.72 8.81
CA PRO A 625 19.74 5.10 9.14
C PRO A 625 20.98 5.95 9.39
N THR A 626 20.93 7.22 8.99
CA THR A 626 21.99 8.19 9.28
C THR A 626 21.41 9.55 9.65
N GLU A 627 21.93 10.14 10.73
CA GLU A 627 21.62 11.52 11.12
C GLU A 627 22.48 12.55 10.36
N LYS A 628 23.54 12.09 9.68
CA LYS A 628 24.45 12.93 8.90
C LYS A 628 24.36 12.57 7.42
N PRO A 629 23.35 13.09 6.71
CA PRO A 629 23.18 12.79 5.30
C PRO A 629 24.36 13.33 4.47
N THR A 630 24.79 12.56 3.48
CA THR A 630 25.76 13.00 2.48
C THR A 630 25.14 14.06 1.55
N GLU A 631 25.98 14.82 0.84
CA GLU A 631 25.49 15.76 -0.17
C GLU A 631 24.65 15.05 -1.26
N GLY A 632 25.04 13.83 -1.65
CA GLY A 632 24.28 13.00 -2.58
C GLY A 632 22.87 12.67 -2.08
N LEU A 633 22.69 12.36 -0.79
CA LEU A 633 21.39 12.11 -0.19
C LEU A 633 20.54 13.39 -0.09
N LEU A 634 21.17 14.53 0.22
CA LEU A 634 20.47 15.82 0.23
C LEU A 634 20.01 16.22 -1.17
N LYS A 635 20.83 16.00 -2.19
CA LYS A 635 20.46 16.22 -3.61
C LYS A 635 19.32 15.29 -4.01
N LEU A 636 19.41 13.99 -3.71
CA LEU A 636 18.36 13.01 -3.98
C LEU A 636 17.02 13.44 -3.37
N ARG A 637 17.02 13.83 -2.09
CA ARG A 637 15.80 14.32 -1.41
C ARG A 637 15.20 15.53 -2.11
N ARG A 638 16.00 16.52 -2.44
CA ARG A 638 15.51 17.76 -3.09
C ARG A 638 14.91 17.48 -4.45
N GLU A 639 15.57 16.68 -5.27
CA GLU A 639 15.10 16.34 -6.60
C GLU A 639 13.83 15.49 -6.56
N ALA A 640 13.78 14.44 -5.74
CA ALA A 640 12.60 13.60 -5.58
C ALA A 640 11.40 14.37 -5.04
N ALA A 641 11.61 15.23 -4.04
CA ALA A 641 10.56 16.07 -3.46
C ALA A 641 10.05 17.11 -4.48
N ALA A 642 10.93 17.69 -5.30
CA ALA A 642 10.55 18.62 -6.36
C ALA A 642 9.66 17.93 -7.41
N ARG A 643 10.04 16.74 -7.90
CA ARG A 643 9.26 15.97 -8.88
C ARG A 643 7.89 15.58 -8.31
N MET A 644 7.86 15.00 -7.11
CA MET A 644 6.61 14.62 -6.45
C MET A 644 5.71 15.83 -6.19
N GLY A 645 6.27 16.95 -5.73
CA GLY A 645 5.52 18.17 -5.44
C GLY A 645 4.93 18.83 -6.69
N LEU A 646 5.67 18.83 -7.80
CA LEU A 646 5.19 19.35 -9.08
C LEU A 646 4.10 18.43 -9.69
N ALA A 647 4.24 17.10 -9.56
CA ALA A 647 3.21 16.15 -9.96
C ALA A 647 1.91 16.37 -9.15
N ASP A 648 2.02 16.54 -7.82
CA ASP A 648 0.89 16.86 -6.95
C ASP A 648 0.23 18.18 -7.34
N ALA A 649 1.02 19.26 -7.50
CA ALA A 649 0.51 20.57 -7.88
C ALA A 649 -0.21 20.55 -9.23
N ARG A 650 0.30 19.80 -10.21
CA ARG A 650 -0.35 19.62 -11.52
C ARG A 650 -1.72 18.97 -11.40
N VAL A 651 -1.82 17.87 -10.64
CA VAL A 651 -3.08 17.17 -10.41
C VAL A 651 -4.09 18.10 -9.72
N ARG A 652 -3.69 18.80 -8.66
CA ARG A 652 -4.55 19.74 -7.93
C ARG A 652 -5.01 20.89 -8.81
N LYS A 653 -4.12 21.49 -9.61
CA LYS A 653 -4.48 22.54 -10.55
C LYS A 653 -5.53 22.07 -11.56
N ASP A 654 -5.31 20.93 -12.21
CA ASP A 654 -6.25 20.39 -13.20
C ASP A 654 -7.62 20.10 -12.58
N CYS A 655 -7.65 19.56 -11.36
CA CYS A 655 -8.89 19.29 -10.64
C CYS A 655 -9.63 20.55 -10.15
N LEU A 656 -8.92 21.62 -9.80
CA LEU A 656 -9.51 22.86 -9.27
C LEU A 656 -9.92 23.84 -10.35
N LEU A 657 -9.17 23.92 -11.46
CA LEU A 657 -9.42 24.89 -12.54
C LEU A 657 -10.59 24.51 -13.46
N LYS A 658 -10.94 23.25 -13.54
CA LYS A 658 -12.08 22.77 -14.34
C LYS A 658 -13.33 22.69 -13.46
N LYS A 659 -13.92 23.82 -13.11
CA LYS A 659 -15.25 23.90 -12.49
C LYS A 659 -16.35 23.66 -13.52
#